data_36f1465187003e0141910c83cc17be89
#
_entry.id   36f1465187003e0141910c83cc17be89
#
_cell.length_a   1.000
_cell.length_b   1.000
_cell.length_c   1.000
_cell.angle_alpha   90.00
_cell.angle_beta   90.00
_cell.angle_gamma   90.00
#
_symmetry.space_group_name_H-M   'P 1'
#
loop_
_entity.id
_entity.type
_entity.pdbx_description
1 polymer ?
#
loop_
_entity_poly.entity_id
_entity_poly.type
_entity_poly.pdbx_seq_one_letter_code
_entity_poly.pdbx_strand_id
1 'polypeptide(L)'
;MTLVNTILELTFIDPNTADRVNSSLEGSSKTVKKLDVLVESIRELENELKEAQYDYYRNVAELLLEAKTQMSAFDAYSAIPHVILIRSKLSAIERELQNHIQWSCREIGPLITNDTNDSSDSTSSIDLQSLSQLYLVIDVLGVPFRQDLLERFAQLQLIAYEKSFKFGSTYDGLEYLDRRYSWFKRLLKSAEDRVSSIFPSAWNLSYYLFVEFSRRTSKHIADVLETAEKGHGGDAKLHVALLMKSLKSILTFEAEMKAAFAMQIRSLESLSTDEESGLSGAFIAPASIADVFDDYLGPYVQLERQTLEEMMAELTREEELSSKTATLANAATGCNPFESSQKMFEFIKGSLKRCTAYSTGNTYLALSKEFRICLQHYAENLKFRCPSPASYHDKKAQYVISPLEDLLMARIAMTGEYCISTVPPLEQLMKKHINPNLRDEIDFSVQIDAFMEMVSHTFGIMTMGASERLKPAMKMLRATDVATVKEIGDDSKYTREIRSVLNETVPRVRKYLSPAYFQGFCMKLVTTVIGTLLDAIWHLKSISKTGGGQLLLDLQGVKTYLLRMPTVGIKEGEEAPVVSKAYMSLVNSQAFTIERVLKLVCTENEMIEDTFKLLWPEGQQSDLDAVRAIRGTGNRILDDMGITIRCAGGIKDNVTTATHTTIKSVTGGIGNLMKDMMFEDHSTHSQGISEDGHASSHGPGHGQSHGSIRAGASSAASKALGDVKNVFGSLNVFGNNAPAPSNQKSNGGGQNGRRN
;
A
#
# COMPACT_ATOMS: atom_id res chain seq x y z
N MET A 1 49.93 37.63 52.01
CA MET A 1 51.35 37.86 51.69
C MET A 1 52.29 37.54 52.86
N THR A 2 52.11 38.09 54.07
CA THR A 2 52.96 37.83 55.24
C THR A 2 53.02 36.35 55.65
N LEU A 3 51.90 35.63 55.65
CA LEU A 3 51.84 34.22 56.06
C LEU A 3 52.53 33.31 55.08
N VAL A 4 52.47 33.59 53.75
CA VAL A 4 53.11 32.83 52.68
C VAL A 4 54.62 33.03 52.67
N ASN A 5 55.09 34.29 52.95
CA ASN A 5 56.53 34.54 53.09
C ASN A 5 57.13 33.87 54.33
N THR A 6 56.38 33.78 55.43
CA THR A 6 56.81 33.03 56.62
C THR A 6 56.87 31.53 56.40
N ILE A 7 55.99 30.95 55.55
CA ILE A 7 56.03 29.55 55.19
C ILE A 7 57.18 29.24 54.22
N LEU A 8 57.49 30.20 53.31
CA LEU A 8 58.62 30.09 52.37
C LEU A 8 59.98 30.21 53.05
N GLU A 9 60.09 30.96 54.18
CA GLU A 9 61.29 31.02 54.97
C GLU A 9 61.55 29.79 55.85
N LEU A 10 60.54 28.97 56.12
CA LEU A 10 60.61 27.80 56.96
C LEU A 10 60.83 26.46 56.24
N THR A 11 60.73 26.43 54.90
CA THR A 11 60.90 25.22 54.11
C THR A 11 61.94 25.48 53.02
N PHE A 12 62.99 24.61 52.92
CA PHE A 12 63.91 24.54 51.79
C PHE A 12 63.08 24.10 50.58
N ILE A 13 62.39 25.02 49.93
CA ILE A 13 61.62 24.75 48.71
C ILE A 13 62.51 25.04 47.50
N ASP A 14 62.70 24.09 46.65
CA ASP A 14 63.34 24.21 45.33
C ASP A 14 62.79 25.45 44.55
N PRO A 15 63.64 26.29 43.93
CA PRO A 15 63.24 27.50 43.19
C PRO A 15 62.10 27.25 42.19
N ASN A 16 62.10 26.13 41.54
CA ASN A 16 61.00 25.75 40.59
C ASN A 16 59.64 25.54 41.28
N THR A 17 59.67 25.13 42.58
CA THR A 17 58.46 24.96 43.36
C THR A 17 57.95 26.30 43.88
N ALA A 18 58.84 27.21 44.23
CA ALA A 18 58.52 28.59 44.64
C ALA A 18 57.84 29.35 43.45
N ASP A 19 58.37 29.21 42.21
CA ASP A 19 57.84 29.90 41.08
C ASP A 19 56.45 29.31 40.68
N ARG A 20 56.25 28.00 40.85
CA ARG A 20 54.90 27.38 40.69
C ARG A 20 53.93 27.84 41.74
N VAL A 21 54.34 27.98 42.99
CA VAL A 21 53.47 28.51 44.08
C VAL A 21 53.16 29.98 43.85
N ASN A 22 54.11 30.81 43.43
CA ASN A 22 53.89 32.22 43.12
C ASN A 22 52.97 32.39 41.90
N SER A 23 53.14 31.61 40.86
CA SER A 23 52.22 31.63 39.69
C SER A 23 50.81 31.18 40.06
N SER A 24 50.68 30.21 40.94
CA SER A 24 49.36 29.77 41.46
C SER A 24 48.70 30.81 42.33
N LEU A 25 49.52 31.58 43.20
CA LEU A 25 49.02 32.65 43.99
C LEU A 25 48.60 33.87 43.17
N GLU A 26 49.32 34.19 42.08
CA GLU A 26 48.93 35.23 41.14
C GLU A 26 47.64 34.84 40.38
N GLY A 27 47.49 33.60 40.01
CA GLY A 27 46.27 33.05 39.44
C GLY A 27 45.09 33.18 40.40
N SER A 28 45.28 32.81 41.67
CA SER A 28 44.26 32.93 42.72
C SER A 28 43.89 34.40 43.00
N SER A 29 44.87 35.31 43.00
CA SER A 29 44.62 36.74 43.17
C SER A 29 43.83 37.37 42.05
N LYS A 30 44.13 36.94 40.78
CA LYS A 30 43.33 37.34 39.61
C LYS A 30 41.89 36.81 39.68
N THR A 31 41.72 35.60 40.19
CA THR A 31 40.38 34.98 40.36
C THR A 31 39.57 35.71 41.45
N VAL A 32 40.19 36.08 42.56
CA VAL A 32 39.51 36.88 43.62
C VAL A 32 39.08 38.25 43.10
N LYS A 33 39.93 38.94 42.33
CA LYS A 33 39.57 40.26 41.75
C LYS A 33 38.37 40.07 40.72
N LYS A 34 38.32 39.01 39.98
CA LYS A 34 37.16 38.74 39.13
C LYS A 34 35.88 38.49 39.94
N LEU A 35 36.00 37.84 41.10
CA LEU A 35 34.88 37.62 42.00
C LEU A 35 34.37 38.97 42.63
N ASP A 36 35.26 39.89 42.98
CA ASP A 36 34.88 41.21 43.46
C ASP A 36 34.12 41.99 42.36
N VAL A 37 34.55 41.92 41.10
CA VAL A 37 33.84 42.54 39.95
C VAL A 37 32.46 41.94 39.79
N LEU A 38 32.34 40.62 39.88
CA LEU A 38 31.03 39.95 39.79
C LEU A 38 30.06 40.35 40.89
N VAL A 39 30.56 40.50 42.14
CA VAL A 39 29.75 40.97 43.28
C VAL A 39 29.25 42.40 43.07
N GLU A 40 30.10 43.29 42.50
CA GLU A 40 29.71 44.68 42.20
C GLU A 40 28.69 44.73 41.08
N SER A 41 28.84 43.93 39.95
CA SER A 41 27.86 43.83 38.86
C SER A 41 26.50 43.34 39.38
N ILE A 42 26.48 42.40 40.33
CA ILE A 42 25.23 41.92 40.94
C ILE A 42 24.58 42.98 41.82
N ARG A 43 25.40 43.81 42.57
CA ARG A 43 24.91 44.91 43.41
C ARG A 43 24.30 46.01 42.51
N GLU A 44 24.96 46.36 41.43
CA GLU A 44 24.43 47.31 40.45
C GLU A 44 23.09 46.82 39.86
N LEU A 45 22.99 45.51 39.49
CA LEU A 45 21.76 44.91 39.04
C LEU A 45 20.62 44.96 40.09
N GLU A 46 20.92 44.66 41.37
CA GLU A 46 19.97 44.81 42.49
C GLU A 46 19.50 46.24 42.68
N ASN A 47 20.35 47.26 42.41
CA ASN A 47 20.00 48.67 42.49
C ASN A 47 19.12 49.10 41.29
N GLU A 48 19.48 48.74 40.06
CA GLU A 48 18.67 49.03 38.87
C GLU A 48 17.27 48.44 38.99
N LEU A 49 17.13 47.25 39.56
CA LEU A 49 15.82 46.63 39.84
C LEU A 49 14.93 47.45 40.77
N LYS A 50 15.51 48.37 41.57
CA LYS A 50 14.78 49.25 42.48
C LYS A 50 14.41 50.61 41.87
N GLU A 51 15.13 51.04 40.85
CA GLU A 51 15.01 52.38 40.23
C GLU A 51 14.39 52.27 38.81
N ALA A 52 13.11 51.98 38.66
CA ALA A 52 12.45 51.88 37.36
C ALA A 52 12.53 53.18 36.54
N GLN A 53 13.54 53.35 35.69
CA GLN A 53 13.73 54.47 34.75
C GLN A 53 13.49 54.08 33.29
N TYR A 54 13.49 55.07 32.36
CA TYR A 54 13.06 54.93 30.96
C TYR A 54 13.86 53.87 30.13
N ASP A 55 15.14 53.62 30.42
CA ASP A 55 15.99 52.60 29.78
C ASP A 55 16.19 51.35 30.63
N TYR A 56 15.31 51.11 31.59
CA TYR A 56 15.39 50.06 32.59
C TYR A 56 15.72 48.67 32.01
N TYR A 57 15.01 48.23 31.04
CA TYR A 57 15.21 46.87 30.49
C TYR A 57 16.53 46.69 29.74
N ARG A 58 17.05 47.75 29.08
CA ARG A 58 18.36 47.70 28.43
C ARG A 58 19.47 47.58 29.48
N ASN A 59 19.47 48.44 30.47
CA ASN A 59 20.47 48.43 31.54
C ASN A 59 20.46 47.10 32.30
N VAL A 60 19.26 46.60 32.65
CA VAL A 60 19.10 45.30 33.30
C VAL A 60 19.60 44.15 32.40
N ALA A 61 19.36 44.17 31.10
CA ALA A 61 19.84 43.14 30.16
C ALA A 61 21.37 43.15 30.09
N GLU A 62 22.01 44.33 29.98
CA GLU A 62 23.46 44.47 29.89
C GLU A 62 24.13 43.97 31.17
N LEU A 63 23.66 44.39 32.34
CA LEU A 63 24.18 43.96 33.64
C LEU A 63 23.96 42.46 33.90
N LEU A 64 22.80 41.95 33.54
CA LEU A 64 22.50 40.51 33.67
C LEU A 64 23.40 39.66 32.77
N LEU A 65 23.64 40.10 31.53
CA LEU A 65 24.54 39.44 30.61
C LEU A 65 25.97 39.42 31.12
N GLU A 66 26.44 40.57 31.64
CA GLU A 66 27.76 40.70 32.25
C GLU A 66 27.90 39.77 33.45
N ALA A 67 26.93 39.78 34.39
CA ALA A 67 26.92 38.90 35.54
C ALA A 67 26.93 37.41 35.16
N LYS A 68 26.16 37.01 34.17
CA LYS A 68 26.15 35.61 33.62
C LYS A 68 27.49 35.24 33.00
N THR A 69 28.06 36.13 32.21
CA THR A 69 29.35 35.89 31.54
C THR A 69 30.47 35.75 32.56
N GLN A 70 30.49 36.61 33.59
CA GLN A 70 31.44 36.52 34.67
C GLN A 70 31.22 35.27 35.52
N MET A 71 29.95 34.86 35.78
CA MET A 71 29.62 33.68 36.58
C MET A 71 30.04 32.39 35.87
N SER A 72 29.96 32.30 34.53
CA SER A 72 30.41 31.14 33.79
C SER A 72 31.90 30.86 33.94
N ALA A 73 32.72 31.90 34.16
CA ALA A 73 34.15 31.75 34.47
C ALA A 73 34.42 31.04 35.80
N PHE A 74 33.42 30.96 36.69
CA PHE A 74 33.51 30.31 38.00
C PHE A 74 32.87 28.90 38.03
N ASP A 75 32.49 28.31 36.90
CA ASP A 75 31.89 26.97 36.87
C ASP A 75 32.82 25.89 37.42
N ALA A 76 34.12 26.02 37.17
CA ALA A 76 35.16 25.16 37.77
C ALA A 76 35.25 25.26 39.29
N TYR A 77 34.74 26.34 39.88
CA TYR A 77 34.78 26.65 41.30
C TYR A 77 33.43 26.50 42.02
N SER A 78 32.54 25.73 41.44
CA SER A 78 31.17 25.54 41.91
C SER A 78 31.01 25.02 43.33
N ALA A 79 32.05 24.40 43.92
CA ALA A 79 32.04 23.87 45.29
C ALA A 79 32.38 24.94 46.37
N ILE A 80 32.83 26.14 45.99
CA ILE A 80 33.21 27.18 46.95
C ILE A 80 31.94 27.84 47.52
N PRO A 81 31.79 27.92 48.87
CA PRO A 81 30.58 28.45 49.48
C PRO A 81 30.19 29.88 49.04
N HIS A 82 31.17 30.76 48.81
CA HIS A 82 30.90 32.10 48.29
C HIS A 82 30.38 32.08 46.84
N VAL A 83 30.90 31.22 46.01
CA VAL A 83 30.41 31.05 44.62
C VAL A 83 28.99 30.48 44.62
N ILE A 84 28.70 29.53 45.51
CA ILE A 84 27.34 29.01 45.70
C ILE A 84 26.37 30.11 46.12
N LEU A 85 26.77 30.95 47.06
CA LEU A 85 25.93 32.07 47.54
C LEU A 85 25.64 33.07 46.41
N ILE A 86 26.66 33.47 45.64
CA ILE A 86 26.52 34.39 44.53
C ILE A 86 25.62 33.80 43.45
N ARG A 87 25.83 32.51 43.09
CA ARG A 87 24.99 31.80 42.15
C ARG A 87 23.52 31.73 42.62
N SER A 88 23.28 31.46 43.89
CA SER A 88 21.93 31.46 44.46
C SER A 88 21.25 32.83 44.40
N LYS A 89 22.00 33.90 44.62
CA LYS A 89 21.51 35.29 44.48
C LYS A 89 21.17 35.61 43.04
N LEU A 90 22.05 35.31 42.10
CA LEU A 90 21.79 35.51 40.66
C LEU A 90 20.55 34.74 40.22
N SER A 91 20.41 33.48 40.63
CA SER A 91 19.21 32.68 40.35
C SER A 91 17.93 33.24 41.01
N ALA A 92 18.03 33.90 42.16
CA ALA A 92 16.89 34.56 42.77
C ALA A 92 16.46 35.81 41.97
N ILE A 93 17.41 36.60 41.49
CA ILE A 93 17.18 37.78 40.64
C ILE A 93 16.55 37.32 39.30
N GLU A 94 17.11 36.31 38.70
CA GLU A 94 16.54 35.76 37.45
C GLU A 94 15.07 35.32 37.62
N ARG A 95 14.76 34.68 38.74
CA ARG A 95 13.38 34.24 39.03
C ARG A 95 12.44 35.42 39.28
N GLU A 96 12.91 36.46 39.95
CA GLU A 96 12.14 37.67 40.16
C GLU A 96 11.86 38.40 38.85
N LEU A 97 12.87 38.52 37.98
CA LEU A 97 12.72 39.06 36.63
C LEU A 97 11.73 38.23 35.81
N GLN A 98 11.85 36.91 35.84
CA GLN A 98 10.92 36.01 35.15
C GLN A 98 9.47 36.23 35.60
N ASN A 99 9.24 36.34 36.92
CA ASN A 99 7.90 36.59 37.45
C ASN A 99 7.37 37.96 37.03
N HIS A 100 8.22 39.00 37.10
CA HIS A 100 7.85 40.34 36.66
C HIS A 100 7.48 40.38 35.14
N ILE A 101 8.28 39.76 34.31
CA ILE A 101 8.03 39.68 32.88
C ILE A 101 6.73 38.93 32.59
N GLN A 102 6.48 37.78 33.25
CA GLN A 102 5.24 37.05 33.11
C GLN A 102 4.01 37.84 33.53
N TRP A 103 4.14 38.66 34.64
CA TRP A 103 3.08 39.55 35.08
C TRP A 103 2.82 40.66 34.04
N SER A 104 3.88 41.35 33.56
CA SER A 104 3.79 42.40 32.54
C SER A 104 3.13 41.88 31.23
N CYS A 105 3.47 40.66 30.81
CA CYS A 105 2.84 40.03 29.65
C CYS A 105 1.34 39.71 29.85
N ARG A 106 0.89 39.46 31.08
CA ARG A 106 -0.55 39.31 31.39
C ARG A 106 -1.30 40.61 31.29
N GLU A 107 -0.67 41.72 31.73
CA GLU A 107 -1.27 43.04 31.68
C GLU A 107 -1.44 43.59 30.25
N ILE A 108 -0.73 43.07 29.25
CA ILE A 108 -0.96 43.42 27.82
C ILE A 108 -2.42 43.15 27.41
N GLY A 109 -3.09 42.20 28.12
CA GLY A 109 -4.47 41.87 27.90
C GLY A 109 -4.75 41.17 26.57
N PRO A 110 -6.02 40.95 26.21
CA PRO A 110 -6.38 40.31 24.95
C PRO A 110 -6.10 41.22 23.76
N LEU A 111 -5.49 40.68 22.69
CA LEU A 111 -5.19 41.42 21.46
C LEU A 111 -6.47 41.76 20.65
N ILE A 112 -7.50 40.96 20.80
CA ILE A 112 -8.82 41.22 20.23
C ILE A 112 -9.78 41.46 21.40
N THR A 113 -10.34 42.67 21.46
CA THR A 113 -11.47 43.00 22.35
C THR A 113 -12.76 42.73 21.63
N ASN A 114 -13.66 41.93 22.21
CA ASN A 114 -14.98 41.66 21.63
C ASN A 114 -16.01 42.77 21.86
N ASP A 115 -15.69 43.78 22.69
CA ASP A 115 -16.60 44.84 23.04
C ASP A 115 -16.31 46.11 22.24
N THR A 116 -17.13 46.32 21.18
CA THR A 116 -17.18 47.56 20.41
C THR A 116 -18.03 48.63 21.09
N ASN A 117 -18.56 48.42 22.31
CA ASN A 117 -19.54 49.32 22.93
C ASN A 117 -19.23 49.86 24.33
N ASP A 118 -18.12 49.51 24.96
CA ASP A 118 -17.75 50.14 26.23
C ASP A 118 -16.53 51.05 26.05
N SER A 119 -16.82 52.27 25.67
CA SER A 119 -15.88 53.40 25.56
C SER A 119 -15.72 54.14 26.91
N SER A 120 -15.69 53.42 28.04
CA SER A 120 -15.52 54.10 29.34
C SER A 120 -14.98 53.25 30.46
N ASP A 121 -13.96 52.45 30.20
CA ASP A 121 -13.10 52.03 31.27
C ASP A 121 -11.63 52.15 30.82
N SER A 122 -11.00 53.19 31.34
CA SER A 122 -9.57 53.43 31.34
C SER A 122 -8.84 52.35 32.14
N THR A 123 -8.90 51.10 31.66
CA THR A 123 -7.95 50.08 32.12
C THR A 123 -6.62 50.42 31.50
N SER A 124 -5.79 51.07 32.33
CA SER A 124 -4.35 51.20 32.25
C SER A 124 -3.79 50.85 30.85
N SER A 125 -3.67 51.91 30.02
CA SER A 125 -2.73 51.88 28.90
C SER A 125 -1.35 51.66 29.50
N ILE A 126 -0.97 50.41 29.71
CA ILE A 126 0.44 50.09 29.88
C ILE A 126 1.07 50.68 28.62
N ASP A 127 1.97 51.63 28.87
CA ASP A 127 2.69 52.24 27.77
C ASP A 127 3.49 51.12 27.06
N LEU A 128 2.98 50.62 25.96
CA LEU A 128 3.64 49.56 25.18
C LEU A 128 5.06 49.98 24.79
N GLN A 129 5.33 51.29 24.79
CA GLN A 129 6.67 51.82 24.60
C GLN A 129 7.60 51.49 25.75
N SER A 130 7.10 51.48 27.01
CA SER A 130 7.90 51.09 28.16
C SER A 130 8.33 49.63 28.14
N LEU A 131 7.57 48.76 27.44
CA LEU A 131 7.89 47.35 27.27
C LEU A 131 8.70 47.05 25.99
N SER A 132 9.02 48.07 25.19
CA SER A 132 9.65 47.87 23.86
C SER A 132 11.04 47.21 23.93
N GLN A 133 11.74 47.29 25.06
CA GLN A 133 13.06 46.71 25.26
C GLN A 133 13.06 45.44 26.12
N LEU A 134 11.88 44.97 26.52
CA LEU A 134 11.70 43.78 27.34
C LEU A 134 12.33 42.53 26.72
N TYR A 135 12.32 42.46 25.39
CA TYR A 135 12.91 41.33 24.65
C TYR A 135 14.41 41.14 24.93
N LEU A 136 15.15 42.21 25.23
CA LEU A 136 16.57 42.13 25.55
C LEU A 136 16.81 41.30 26.80
N VAL A 137 16.02 41.53 27.85
CA VAL A 137 16.10 40.77 29.11
C VAL A 137 15.71 39.30 28.88
N ILE A 138 14.65 39.05 28.09
CA ILE A 138 14.17 37.71 27.77
C ILE A 138 15.25 36.92 27.04
N ASP A 139 15.94 37.53 26.06
CA ASP A 139 17.01 36.87 25.32
C ASP A 139 18.20 36.49 26.23
N VAL A 140 18.55 37.36 27.21
CA VAL A 140 19.59 37.07 28.19
C VAL A 140 19.14 35.97 29.18
N LEU A 141 17.86 35.88 29.54
CA LEU A 141 17.31 34.82 30.39
C LEU A 141 17.38 33.45 29.70
N GLY A 142 17.38 33.44 28.36
CA GLY A 142 17.66 32.27 27.53
C GLY A 142 16.43 31.70 26.80
N VAL A 143 16.74 30.82 25.85
CA VAL A 143 15.75 30.22 24.94
C VAL A 143 14.63 29.46 25.66
N PRO A 144 14.90 28.66 26.72
CA PRO A 144 13.82 27.92 27.40
C PRO A 144 12.78 28.84 28.03
N PHE A 145 13.21 29.94 28.67
CA PHE A 145 12.29 30.92 29.25
C PHE A 145 11.48 31.65 28.17
N ARG A 146 12.14 32.03 27.06
CA ARG A 146 11.47 32.65 25.92
C ARG A 146 10.36 31.78 25.33
N GLN A 147 10.62 30.47 25.14
CA GLN A 147 9.63 29.53 24.63
C GLN A 147 8.43 29.38 25.58
N ASP A 148 8.69 29.15 26.88
CA ASP A 148 7.63 29.05 27.90
C ASP A 148 6.78 30.33 27.98
N LEU A 149 7.40 31.50 27.85
CA LEU A 149 6.70 32.77 27.83
C LEU A 149 5.81 32.94 26.63
N LEU A 150 6.30 32.61 25.41
CA LEU A 150 5.53 32.69 24.16
C LEU A 150 4.35 31.71 24.16
N GLU A 151 4.55 30.49 24.66
CA GLU A 151 3.47 29.52 24.82
C GLU A 151 2.38 30.01 25.78
N ARG A 152 2.78 30.52 26.96
CA ARG A 152 1.83 31.08 27.93
C ARG A 152 1.11 32.30 27.41
N PHE A 153 1.81 33.17 26.69
CA PHE A 153 1.20 34.31 26.04
C PHE A 153 0.16 33.90 25.00
N ALA A 154 0.50 32.92 24.16
CA ALA A 154 -0.43 32.35 23.16
C ALA A 154 -1.66 31.75 23.84
N GLN A 155 -1.48 31.00 24.93
CA GLN A 155 -2.57 30.42 25.72
C GLN A 155 -3.53 31.47 26.25
N LEU A 156 -3.00 32.60 26.75
CA LEU A 156 -3.80 33.71 27.26
C LEU A 156 -4.61 34.41 26.18
N GLN A 157 -4.03 34.61 24.98
CA GLN A 157 -4.71 35.24 23.84
C GLN A 157 -5.88 34.45 23.35
N LEU A 158 -5.87 33.10 23.48
CA LEU A 158 -6.91 32.20 23.04
C LEU A 158 -8.04 31.95 24.05
N ILE A 159 -8.04 32.57 25.21
CA ILE A 159 -9.15 32.45 26.18
C ILE A 159 -10.48 32.98 25.58
N ALA A 160 -10.43 34.09 24.86
CA ALA A 160 -11.60 34.66 24.21
C ALA A 160 -12.13 33.75 23.10
N TYR A 161 -11.23 33.09 22.36
CA TYR A 161 -11.58 32.04 21.39
C TYR A 161 -12.33 30.89 22.03
N GLU A 162 -11.81 30.38 23.16
CA GLU A 162 -12.41 29.26 23.88
C GLU A 162 -13.84 29.61 24.36
N LYS A 163 -14.05 30.81 24.91
CA LYS A 163 -15.39 31.27 25.33
C LYS A 163 -16.39 31.31 24.15
N SER A 164 -15.94 31.69 22.96
CA SER A 164 -16.80 31.88 21.79
C SER A 164 -17.10 30.58 21.02
N PHE A 165 -16.18 29.62 21.04
CA PHE A 165 -16.23 28.45 20.14
C PHE A 165 -16.12 27.10 20.88
N LYS A 166 -16.12 27.07 22.21
CA LYS A 166 -16.15 25.84 22.98
C LYS A 166 -17.46 25.07 22.70
N PHE A 167 -17.41 23.78 22.81
CA PHE A 167 -18.59 22.91 22.76
C PHE A 167 -19.69 23.40 23.71
N GLY A 168 -20.94 23.49 23.21
CA GLY A 168 -22.09 24.08 23.92
C GLY A 168 -22.22 25.59 23.75
N SER A 169 -21.36 26.27 22.98
CA SER A 169 -21.48 27.70 22.62
C SER A 169 -22.36 27.89 21.38
N THR A 170 -22.74 29.13 21.08
CA THR A 170 -23.59 29.47 19.91
C THR A 170 -22.93 29.15 18.57
N TYR A 171 -21.60 29.03 18.53
CA TYR A 171 -20.80 28.83 17.29
C TYR A 171 -19.91 27.59 17.37
N ASP A 172 -20.36 26.53 18.02
CA ASP A 172 -19.58 25.32 18.20
C ASP A 172 -19.59 24.39 16.97
N GLY A 173 -20.65 24.44 16.16
CA GLY A 173 -20.86 23.55 15.03
C GLY A 173 -19.82 23.63 13.90
N LEU A 174 -19.72 22.56 13.11
CA LEU A 174 -18.84 22.47 11.94
C LEU A 174 -19.16 23.53 10.85
N GLU A 175 -20.37 24.06 10.85
CA GLU A 175 -20.82 25.10 9.92
C GLU A 175 -20.10 26.44 10.15
N TYR A 176 -19.54 26.65 11.34
CA TYR A 176 -18.90 27.90 11.74
C TYR A 176 -17.37 27.90 11.65
N LEU A 177 -16.77 26.92 10.95
CA LEU A 177 -15.31 26.82 10.79
C LEU A 177 -14.71 28.09 10.18
N ASP A 178 -15.35 28.66 9.15
CA ASP A 178 -14.88 29.88 8.50
C ASP A 178 -14.84 31.08 9.46
N ARG A 179 -15.75 31.13 10.45
CA ARG A 179 -15.71 32.15 11.52
C ARG A 179 -14.53 31.94 12.48
N ARG A 180 -14.19 30.70 12.80
CA ARG A 180 -13.01 30.36 13.61
C ARG A 180 -11.73 30.81 12.92
N TYR A 181 -11.60 30.54 11.62
CA TYR A 181 -10.44 30.96 10.82
C TYR A 181 -10.35 32.48 10.66
N SER A 182 -11.47 33.13 10.41
CA SER A 182 -11.53 34.60 10.32
C SER A 182 -11.17 35.25 11.66
N TRP A 183 -11.59 34.68 12.78
CA TRP A 183 -11.20 35.14 14.11
C TRP A 183 -9.68 35.00 14.33
N PHE A 184 -9.12 33.86 13.97
CA PHE A 184 -7.68 33.60 14.10
C PHE A 184 -6.83 34.54 13.22
N LYS A 185 -7.23 34.73 11.97
CA LYS A 185 -6.55 35.68 11.05
C LYS A 185 -6.55 37.12 11.60
N ARG A 186 -7.63 37.55 12.26
CA ARG A 186 -7.68 38.84 12.98
C ARG A 186 -6.72 38.87 14.16
N LEU A 187 -6.62 37.76 14.90
CA LEU A 187 -5.66 37.66 16.01
C LEU A 187 -4.22 37.81 15.51
N LEU A 188 -3.85 37.12 14.43
CA LEU A 188 -2.51 37.24 13.84
C LEU A 188 -2.19 38.67 13.42
N LYS A 189 -3.12 39.33 12.76
CA LYS A 189 -2.97 40.73 12.35
C LYS A 189 -2.83 41.67 13.58
N SER A 190 -3.65 41.50 14.61
CA SER A 190 -3.57 42.29 15.82
C SER A 190 -2.26 42.04 16.58
N ALA A 191 -1.71 40.82 16.54
CA ALA A 191 -0.41 40.51 17.12
C ALA A 191 0.71 41.23 16.35
N GLU A 192 0.66 41.26 15.05
CA GLU A 192 1.64 42.00 14.24
C GLU A 192 1.56 43.52 14.49
N ASP A 193 0.35 44.08 14.51
CA ASP A 193 0.14 45.54 14.65
C ASP A 193 0.48 46.05 16.06
N ARG A 194 0.19 45.29 17.14
CA ARG A 194 0.22 45.79 18.51
C ARG A 194 1.46 45.36 19.32
N VAL A 195 2.01 44.19 19.07
CA VAL A 195 3.07 43.64 19.96
C VAL A 195 4.39 43.33 19.22
N SER A 196 4.53 43.75 17.97
CA SER A 196 5.79 43.58 17.19
C SER A 196 6.97 44.35 17.77
N SER A 197 6.71 45.42 18.56
CA SER A 197 7.74 46.17 19.26
C SER A 197 8.24 45.45 20.51
N ILE A 198 7.43 44.57 21.11
CA ILE A 198 7.76 43.81 22.35
C ILE A 198 8.32 42.43 21.98
N PHE A 199 7.72 41.78 21.02
CA PHE A 199 8.12 40.46 20.54
C PHE A 199 8.71 40.55 19.13
N PRO A 200 10.03 40.54 18.99
CA PRO A 200 10.67 40.57 17.66
C PRO A 200 10.18 39.48 16.74
N SER A 201 10.09 39.76 15.43
CA SER A 201 9.63 38.79 14.41
C SER A 201 10.47 37.50 14.42
N ALA A 202 11.75 37.59 14.79
CA ALA A 202 12.64 36.43 14.93
C ALA A 202 12.17 35.41 15.99
N TRP A 203 11.29 35.79 16.91
CA TRP A 203 10.78 34.88 17.94
C TRP A 203 9.56 34.05 17.45
N ASN A 204 9.03 34.36 16.29
CA ASN A 204 7.94 33.61 15.68
C ASN A 204 6.66 33.51 16.55
N LEU A 205 6.27 34.58 17.25
CA LEU A 205 5.06 34.58 18.09
C LEU A 205 3.81 34.08 17.32
N SER A 206 3.64 34.48 16.07
CA SER A 206 2.51 34.08 15.22
C SER A 206 2.46 32.55 15.05
N TYR A 207 3.60 31.88 15.04
CA TYR A 207 3.67 30.42 14.98
C TYR A 207 3.18 29.78 16.29
N TYR A 208 3.57 30.30 17.46
CA TYR A 208 3.06 29.80 18.74
C TYR A 208 1.55 30.01 18.90
N LEU A 209 1.03 31.13 18.42
CA LEU A 209 -0.43 31.36 18.32
C LEU A 209 -1.11 30.33 17.44
N PHE A 210 -0.51 29.97 16.31
CA PHE A 210 -1.05 28.94 15.41
C PHE A 210 -1.03 27.55 16.04
N VAL A 211 0.05 27.16 16.70
CA VAL A 211 0.16 25.87 17.40
C VAL A 211 -0.94 25.72 18.46
N GLU A 212 -1.12 26.75 19.30
CA GLU A 212 -2.14 26.71 20.36
C GLU A 212 -3.57 26.77 19.79
N PHE A 213 -3.80 27.55 18.73
CA PHE A 213 -5.08 27.60 18.03
C PHE A 213 -5.43 26.22 17.43
N SER A 214 -4.47 25.59 16.77
CA SER A 214 -4.67 24.24 16.19
C SER A 214 -5.02 23.23 17.28
N ARG A 215 -4.27 23.22 18.39
CA ARG A 215 -4.50 22.32 19.52
C ARG A 215 -5.89 22.47 20.12
N ARG A 216 -6.36 23.71 20.36
CA ARG A 216 -7.70 23.97 20.92
C ARG A 216 -8.80 23.66 19.91
N THR A 217 -8.59 24.04 18.65
CA THR A 217 -9.57 23.77 17.59
C THR A 217 -9.74 22.29 17.34
N SER A 218 -8.66 21.50 17.31
CA SER A 218 -8.70 20.04 17.22
C SER A 218 -9.54 19.43 18.33
N LYS A 219 -9.32 19.86 19.58
CA LYS A 219 -10.09 19.38 20.73
C LYS A 219 -11.59 19.72 20.62
N HIS A 220 -11.91 20.98 20.28
CA HIS A 220 -13.32 21.39 20.15
C HIS A 220 -14.05 20.65 19.02
N ILE A 221 -13.35 20.38 17.92
CA ILE A 221 -13.92 19.62 16.79
C ILE A 221 -14.11 18.16 17.18
N ALA A 222 -13.17 17.55 17.91
CA ALA A 222 -13.33 16.19 18.43
C ALA A 222 -14.58 16.07 19.30
N ASP A 223 -14.81 17.01 20.23
CA ASP A 223 -15.98 17.04 21.09
C ASP A 223 -17.30 17.14 20.27
N VAL A 224 -17.30 17.93 19.19
CA VAL A 224 -18.45 18.10 18.28
C VAL A 224 -18.71 16.82 17.49
N LEU A 225 -17.67 16.19 16.93
CA LEU A 225 -17.78 14.97 16.14
C LEU A 225 -18.25 13.79 16.99
N GLU A 226 -17.73 13.62 18.22
CA GLU A 226 -18.16 12.60 19.15
C GLU A 226 -19.66 12.72 19.49
N THR A 227 -20.14 13.95 19.65
CA THR A 227 -21.56 14.19 19.94
C THR A 227 -22.44 13.94 18.70
N ALA A 228 -21.96 14.33 17.52
CA ALA A 228 -22.67 14.08 16.27
C ALA A 228 -22.81 12.57 15.99
N GLU A 229 -21.80 11.78 16.31
CA GLU A 229 -21.83 10.32 16.18
C GLU A 229 -22.89 9.68 17.07
N LYS A 230 -23.05 10.18 18.31
CA LYS A 230 -24.04 9.68 19.29
C LYS A 230 -25.47 10.09 18.95
N GLY A 231 -25.66 11.13 18.13
CA GLY A 231 -26.97 11.73 17.82
C GLY A 231 -27.66 11.19 16.56
N HIS A 232 -27.43 9.96 16.14
CA HIS A 232 -27.89 9.35 14.87
C HIS A 232 -29.42 9.45 14.63
N GLY A 233 -29.86 10.44 13.88
CA GLY A 233 -31.27 10.60 13.47
C GLY A 233 -31.45 11.38 12.15
N GLY A 234 -30.37 11.78 11.48
CA GLY A 234 -30.42 12.58 10.26
C GLY A 234 -30.08 11.80 8.98
N ASP A 235 -30.34 12.41 7.81
CA ASP A 235 -29.97 11.85 6.52
C ASP A 235 -28.43 11.65 6.42
N ALA A 236 -28.00 10.40 6.33
CA ALA A 236 -26.59 10.02 6.30
C ALA A 236 -25.80 10.71 5.16
N LYS A 237 -26.45 10.93 4.00
CA LYS A 237 -25.81 11.61 2.85
C LYS A 237 -25.55 13.07 3.13
N LEU A 238 -26.47 13.75 3.81
CA LEU A 238 -26.32 15.16 4.20
C LEU A 238 -25.24 15.32 5.25
N HIS A 239 -25.17 14.39 6.21
CA HIS A 239 -24.13 14.37 7.23
C HIS A 239 -22.73 14.18 6.61
N VAL A 240 -22.55 13.21 5.70
CA VAL A 240 -21.29 13.02 4.97
C VAL A 240 -20.92 14.24 4.16
N ALA A 241 -21.88 14.91 3.49
CA ALA A 241 -21.61 16.12 2.73
C ALA A 241 -21.09 17.26 3.61
N LEU A 242 -21.65 17.42 4.83
CA LEU A 242 -21.18 18.40 5.81
C LEU A 242 -19.77 18.08 6.29
N LEU A 243 -19.51 16.82 6.66
CA LEU A 243 -18.17 16.35 7.08
C LEU A 243 -17.11 16.63 6.00
N MET A 244 -17.40 16.28 4.76
CA MET A 244 -16.46 16.45 3.64
C MET A 244 -16.22 17.93 3.31
N LYS A 245 -17.26 18.77 3.39
CA LYS A 245 -17.15 20.23 3.21
C LYS A 245 -16.28 20.84 4.31
N SER A 246 -16.52 20.44 5.55
CA SER A 246 -15.78 20.91 6.73
C SER A 246 -14.31 20.50 6.65
N LEU A 247 -14.04 19.25 6.33
CA LEU A 247 -12.68 18.72 6.17
C LEU A 247 -11.91 19.42 5.05
N LYS A 248 -12.56 19.69 3.92
CA LYS A 248 -11.96 20.48 2.83
C LYS A 248 -11.61 21.91 3.25
N SER A 249 -12.47 22.57 4.03
CA SER A 249 -12.19 23.92 4.55
C SER A 249 -11.00 23.90 5.51
N ILE A 250 -10.90 22.88 6.40
CA ILE A 250 -9.78 22.68 7.31
C ILE A 250 -8.48 22.47 6.55
N LEU A 251 -8.44 21.53 5.61
CA LEU A 251 -7.25 21.25 4.81
C LEU A 251 -6.76 22.48 4.04
N THR A 252 -7.69 23.29 3.51
CA THR A 252 -7.34 24.53 2.84
C THR A 252 -6.71 25.53 3.81
N PHE A 253 -7.29 25.69 5.00
CA PHE A 253 -6.75 26.56 6.04
C PHE A 253 -5.38 26.08 6.55
N GLU A 254 -5.22 24.79 6.81
CA GLU A 254 -3.92 24.23 7.22
C GLU A 254 -2.85 24.41 6.16
N ALA A 255 -3.18 24.19 4.88
CA ALA A 255 -2.25 24.41 3.78
C ALA A 255 -1.83 25.89 3.67
N GLU A 256 -2.77 26.84 3.85
CA GLU A 256 -2.50 28.28 3.88
C GLU A 256 -1.56 28.63 5.05
N MET A 257 -1.83 28.11 6.23
CA MET A 257 -1.00 28.35 7.40
C MET A 257 0.37 27.70 7.31
N LYS A 258 0.46 26.45 6.83
CA LYS A 258 1.74 25.76 6.56
C LYS A 258 2.59 26.52 5.53
N ALA A 259 1.96 27.10 4.50
CA ALA A 259 2.66 27.95 3.54
C ALA A 259 3.14 29.27 4.16
N ALA A 260 2.30 29.93 4.97
CA ALA A 260 2.67 31.15 5.67
C ALA A 260 3.81 30.97 6.66
N PHE A 261 3.85 29.84 7.36
CA PHE A 261 4.88 29.53 8.37
C PHE A 261 5.99 28.59 7.87
N ALA A 262 6.12 28.36 6.56
CA ALA A 262 7.08 27.40 6.01
C ALA A 262 8.54 27.71 6.37
N MET A 263 8.92 28.97 6.45
CA MET A 263 10.28 29.41 6.85
C MET A 263 10.53 29.12 8.32
N GLN A 264 9.57 29.44 9.18
CA GLN A 264 9.63 29.26 10.62
C GLN A 264 9.70 27.76 10.98
N ILE A 265 8.89 26.92 10.33
CA ILE A 265 8.90 25.47 10.53
C ILE A 265 10.27 24.90 10.19
N ARG A 266 10.85 25.26 9.04
CA ARG A 266 12.19 24.78 8.64
C ARG A 266 13.29 25.23 9.60
N SER A 267 13.24 26.47 10.09
CA SER A 267 14.24 26.97 11.05
C SER A 267 14.14 26.25 12.39
N LEU A 268 12.94 25.90 12.83
CA LEU A 268 12.73 25.16 14.08
C LEU A 268 13.09 23.68 13.93
N GLU A 269 12.81 23.06 12.78
CA GLU A 269 13.24 21.69 12.46
C GLU A 269 14.77 21.56 12.43
N SER A 270 15.49 22.53 11.85
CA SER A 270 16.95 22.51 11.81
C SER A 270 17.57 22.61 13.20
N LEU A 271 16.95 23.35 14.12
CA LEU A 271 17.42 23.48 15.51
C LEU A 271 17.18 22.21 16.36
N SER A 272 16.20 21.39 16.00
CA SER A 272 15.90 20.14 16.71
C SER A 272 16.84 18.98 16.35
N THR A 273 17.59 19.08 15.25
CA THR A 273 18.53 18.05 14.80
C THR A 273 19.95 18.20 15.37
N ASP A 274 20.28 19.35 15.95
CA ASP A 274 21.60 19.61 16.53
C ASP A 274 21.66 19.10 17.98
N GLU A 275 21.98 17.83 18.17
CA GLU A 275 22.13 17.17 19.48
C GLU A 275 23.28 17.75 20.32
N GLU A 276 24.25 18.48 19.74
CA GLU A 276 25.40 19.06 20.44
C GLU A 276 25.09 20.36 21.18
N SER A 277 23.96 21.03 20.94
CA SER A 277 23.71 22.37 21.50
C SER A 277 23.07 22.38 22.89
N GLY A 278 22.71 21.22 23.47
CA GLY A 278 22.03 21.15 24.79
C GLY A 278 20.66 21.87 24.84
N LEU A 279 20.23 22.41 23.70
CA LEU A 279 18.99 23.12 23.45
C LEU A 279 17.95 22.17 22.85
N SER A 280 17.70 21.03 23.51
CA SER A 280 16.56 20.19 23.20
C SER A 280 15.25 20.88 23.61
N GLY A 281 15.01 22.04 23.01
CA GLY A 281 13.69 22.65 22.99
C GLY A 281 12.83 21.82 22.07
N ALA A 282 11.91 21.03 22.64
CA ALA A 282 11.01 20.21 21.88
C ALA A 282 10.33 21.06 20.80
N PHE A 283 10.60 20.75 19.52
CA PHE A 283 9.84 21.31 18.41
C PHE A 283 8.36 20.95 18.60
N ILE A 284 7.53 21.93 18.83
CA ILE A 284 6.09 21.74 18.99
C ILE A 284 5.48 21.86 17.59
N ALA A 285 5.25 20.74 16.94
CA ALA A 285 4.50 20.70 15.70
C ALA A 285 3.04 21.11 15.95
N PRO A 286 2.41 21.88 15.05
CA PRO A 286 0.99 22.18 15.16
C PRO A 286 0.19 20.89 15.05
N ALA A 287 -0.79 20.69 15.94
CA ALA A 287 -1.71 19.58 15.86
C ALA A 287 -2.49 19.68 14.53
N SER A 288 -2.56 18.60 13.77
CA SER A 288 -3.41 18.55 12.59
C SER A 288 -4.86 18.54 13.05
N ILE A 289 -5.64 19.52 12.59
CA ILE A 289 -7.07 19.59 12.85
C ILE A 289 -7.80 18.57 11.97
N ALA A 290 -7.27 18.32 10.77
CA ALA A 290 -7.82 17.37 9.81
C ALA A 290 -7.74 15.92 10.30
N ASP A 291 -6.65 15.55 11.02
CA ASP A 291 -6.46 14.18 11.48
C ASP A 291 -7.53 13.73 12.47
N VAL A 292 -8.16 14.68 13.19
CA VAL A 292 -9.28 14.38 14.10
C VAL A 292 -10.46 13.75 13.38
N PHE A 293 -10.66 14.05 12.09
CA PHE A 293 -11.75 13.51 11.31
C PHE A 293 -11.56 12.03 10.93
N ASP A 294 -10.33 11.53 10.93
CA ASP A 294 -10.01 10.20 10.41
C ASP A 294 -10.80 9.09 11.11
N ASP A 295 -11.06 9.22 12.41
CA ASP A 295 -11.85 8.26 13.18
C ASP A 295 -13.37 8.38 12.94
N TYR A 296 -13.84 9.50 12.39
CA TYR A 296 -15.26 9.81 12.17
C TYR A 296 -15.71 9.71 10.70
N LEU A 297 -14.82 9.32 9.78
CA LEU A 297 -15.12 9.14 8.36
C LEU A 297 -15.74 7.78 8.01
N GLY A 298 -16.14 6.97 9.00
CA GLY A 298 -16.87 5.71 8.79
C GLY A 298 -18.09 5.84 7.86
N PRO A 299 -18.98 6.83 8.02
CA PRO A 299 -20.10 7.08 7.11
C PRO A 299 -19.71 7.36 5.67
N TYR A 300 -18.56 8.02 5.44
CA TYR A 300 -18.00 8.23 4.10
C TYR A 300 -17.58 6.90 3.46
N VAL A 301 -16.88 6.04 4.20
CA VAL A 301 -16.49 4.71 3.72
C VAL A 301 -17.70 3.86 3.37
N GLN A 302 -18.75 3.89 4.20
CA GLN A 302 -20.00 3.19 3.93
C GLN A 302 -20.71 3.70 2.68
N LEU A 303 -20.73 5.01 2.45
CA LEU A 303 -21.31 5.62 1.26
C LEU A 303 -20.56 5.21 -0.02
N GLU A 304 -19.22 5.22 0.00
CA GLU A 304 -18.39 4.75 -1.12
C GLU A 304 -18.63 3.26 -1.41
N ARG A 305 -18.71 2.42 -0.36
CA ARG A 305 -19.06 1.01 -0.50
C ARG A 305 -20.43 0.81 -1.14
N GLN A 306 -21.45 1.45 -0.60
CA GLN A 306 -22.81 1.35 -1.10
C GLN A 306 -22.89 1.78 -2.57
N THR A 307 -22.23 2.89 -2.93
CA THR A 307 -22.21 3.38 -4.30
C THR A 307 -21.54 2.37 -5.25
N LEU A 308 -20.46 1.74 -4.79
CA LEU A 308 -19.77 0.68 -5.56
C LEU A 308 -20.64 -0.55 -5.73
N GLU A 309 -21.30 -1.01 -4.67
CA GLU A 309 -22.20 -2.17 -4.70
C GLU A 309 -23.40 -1.93 -5.65
N GLU A 310 -24.03 -0.75 -5.58
CA GLU A 310 -25.14 -0.36 -6.47
C GLU A 310 -24.69 -0.34 -7.94
N MET A 311 -23.56 0.27 -8.23
CA MET A 311 -22.99 0.32 -9.58
C MET A 311 -22.67 -1.09 -10.11
N MET A 312 -22.04 -1.94 -9.27
CA MET A 312 -21.68 -3.30 -9.67
C MET A 312 -22.92 -4.18 -9.91
N ALA A 313 -23.96 -4.03 -9.10
CA ALA A 313 -25.23 -4.74 -9.30
C ALA A 313 -25.91 -4.37 -10.62
N GLU A 314 -25.91 -3.07 -10.96
CA GLU A 314 -26.47 -2.58 -12.23
C GLU A 314 -25.70 -3.14 -13.45
N LEU A 315 -24.37 -3.00 -13.43
CA LEU A 315 -23.51 -3.49 -14.52
C LEU A 315 -23.61 -5.00 -14.71
N THR A 316 -23.64 -5.76 -13.60
CA THR A 316 -23.79 -7.22 -13.66
C THR A 316 -25.14 -7.61 -14.28
N ARG A 317 -26.21 -6.90 -13.93
CA ARG A 317 -27.54 -7.11 -14.51
C ARG A 317 -27.58 -6.82 -16.01
N GLU A 318 -26.95 -5.72 -16.45
CA GLU A 318 -26.84 -5.37 -17.87
C GLU A 318 -26.05 -6.42 -18.65
N GLU A 319 -24.94 -6.92 -18.10
CA GLU A 319 -24.12 -7.96 -18.72
C GLU A 319 -24.85 -9.29 -18.83
N GLU A 320 -25.64 -9.67 -17.82
CA GLU A 320 -26.48 -10.88 -17.89
C GLU A 320 -27.56 -10.79 -18.96
N LEU A 321 -28.20 -9.64 -19.09
CA LEU A 321 -29.17 -9.39 -20.15
C LEU A 321 -28.51 -9.44 -21.53
N SER A 322 -27.34 -8.79 -21.68
CA SER A 322 -26.57 -8.83 -22.92
C SER A 322 -26.13 -10.24 -23.29
N SER A 323 -25.70 -11.07 -22.34
CA SER A 323 -25.29 -12.43 -22.61
C SER A 323 -26.45 -13.35 -23.03
N LYS A 324 -27.68 -13.09 -22.53
CA LYS A 324 -28.89 -13.83 -22.98
C LYS A 324 -29.33 -13.45 -24.39
N THR A 325 -29.02 -12.25 -24.87
CA THR A 325 -29.36 -11.74 -26.20
C THR A 325 -28.21 -11.89 -27.20
N ALA A 326 -27.02 -12.33 -26.78
CA ALA A 326 -25.85 -12.47 -27.62
C ALA A 326 -26.05 -13.57 -28.68
N THR A 327 -25.72 -13.27 -29.93
CA THR A 327 -25.64 -14.22 -31.01
C THR A 327 -24.18 -14.49 -31.38
N LEU A 328 -23.89 -15.72 -31.86
CA LEU A 328 -22.53 -16.12 -32.30
C LEU A 328 -21.92 -15.20 -33.38
N ALA A 329 -22.76 -14.50 -34.14
CA ALA A 329 -22.30 -13.54 -35.14
C ALA A 329 -21.56 -12.34 -34.54
N ASN A 330 -21.91 -11.90 -33.29
CA ASN A 330 -21.29 -10.80 -32.60
C ASN A 330 -19.99 -11.21 -31.87
N ALA A 331 -19.70 -12.51 -31.81
CA ALA A 331 -18.51 -13.07 -31.15
C ALA A 331 -17.24 -13.07 -32.03
N ALA A 332 -17.32 -12.56 -33.26
CA ALA A 332 -16.23 -12.62 -34.22
C ALA A 332 -15.02 -11.74 -33.89
N THR A 333 -15.15 -10.79 -32.99
CA THR A 333 -14.17 -9.71 -32.70
C THR A 333 -13.31 -9.91 -31.47
N GLY A 334 -13.11 -11.14 -30.99
CA GLY A 334 -12.30 -11.41 -29.81
C GLY A 334 -13.12 -11.37 -28.50
N CYS A 335 -12.58 -11.96 -27.46
CA CYS A 335 -13.22 -12.03 -26.14
C CYS A 335 -12.63 -10.96 -25.23
N ASN A 336 -13.30 -9.82 -25.09
CA ASN A 336 -12.89 -8.77 -24.15
C ASN A 336 -13.37 -9.09 -22.73
N PRO A 337 -12.65 -8.65 -21.68
CA PRO A 337 -13.13 -8.71 -20.32
C PRO A 337 -14.49 -8.03 -20.15
N PHE A 338 -15.23 -8.37 -19.11
CA PHE A 338 -16.48 -7.70 -18.79
C PHE A 338 -16.24 -6.23 -18.47
N GLU A 339 -17.12 -5.35 -18.93
CA GLU A 339 -17.05 -3.91 -18.70
C GLU A 339 -17.16 -3.57 -17.21
N SER A 340 -17.91 -4.37 -16.45
CA SER A 340 -18.01 -4.26 -15.00
C SER A 340 -16.65 -4.28 -14.31
N SER A 341 -15.70 -5.12 -14.77
CA SER A 341 -14.35 -5.17 -14.20
C SER A 341 -13.58 -3.86 -14.42
N GLN A 342 -13.68 -3.27 -15.61
CA GLN A 342 -12.99 -2.01 -15.91
C GLN A 342 -13.59 -0.86 -15.11
N LYS A 343 -14.90 -0.71 -15.08
CA LYS A 343 -15.60 0.32 -14.30
C LYS A 343 -15.37 0.17 -12.79
N MET A 344 -15.29 -1.05 -12.29
CA MET A 344 -14.95 -1.32 -10.89
C MET A 344 -13.58 -0.73 -10.52
N PHE A 345 -12.54 -1.02 -11.30
CA PHE A 345 -11.21 -0.49 -11.05
C PHE A 345 -11.12 1.03 -11.26
N GLU A 346 -11.86 1.59 -12.22
CA GLU A 346 -11.98 3.04 -12.40
C GLU A 346 -12.62 3.71 -11.18
N PHE A 347 -13.70 3.14 -10.66
CA PHE A 347 -14.35 3.62 -9.43
C PHE A 347 -13.41 3.55 -8.24
N ILE A 348 -12.77 2.40 -8.00
CA ILE A 348 -11.81 2.21 -6.91
C ILE A 348 -10.70 3.27 -6.99
N LYS A 349 -10.12 3.48 -8.17
CA LYS A 349 -9.08 4.49 -8.40
C LYS A 349 -9.60 5.91 -8.13
N GLY A 350 -10.81 6.22 -8.58
CA GLY A 350 -11.46 7.51 -8.33
C GLY A 350 -11.74 7.76 -6.85
N SER A 351 -12.22 6.73 -6.14
CA SER A 351 -12.49 6.77 -4.70
C SER A 351 -11.19 6.93 -3.90
N LEU A 352 -10.14 6.19 -4.24
CA LEU A 352 -8.81 6.36 -3.63
C LEU A 352 -8.26 7.78 -3.83
N LYS A 353 -8.39 8.34 -5.04
CA LYS A 353 -7.97 9.72 -5.31
C LYS A 353 -8.76 10.74 -4.49
N ARG A 354 -10.06 10.52 -4.28
CA ARG A 354 -10.86 11.36 -3.38
C ARG A 354 -10.38 11.21 -1.93
N CYS A 355 -10.20 9.97 -1.46
CA CYS A 355 -9.78 9.70 -0.10
C CYS A 355 -8.39 10.27 0.22
N THR A 356 -7.40 10.14 -0.67
CA THR A 356 -6.05 10.71 -0.45
C THR A 356 -6.03 12.23 -0.32
N ALA A 357 -7.04 12.93 -0.82
CA ALA A 357 -7.18 14.37 -0.62
C ALA A 357 -7.63 14.73 0.80
N TYR A 358 -8.12 13.78 1.57
CA TYR A 358 -8.71 14.00 2.89
C TYR A 358 -8.00 13.24 4.01
N SER A 359 -7.65 11.98 3.78
CA SER A 359 -6.97 11.13 4.75
C SER A 359 -6.06 10.12 4.05
N THR A 360 -4.91 9.84 4.67
CA THR A 360 -3.99 8.75 4.32
C THR A 360 -3.84 7.74 5.46
N GLY A 361 -4.66 7.88 6.52
CA GLY A 361 -4.64 7.10 7.75
C GLY A 361 -5.66 5.94 7.78
N ASN A 362 -6.38 5.84 8.90
CA ASN A 362 -7.33 4.75 9.17
C ASN A 362 -8.49 4.69 8.19
N THR A 363 -9.01 5.85 7.74
CA THR A 363 -10.06 5.91 6.72
C THR A 363 -9.61 5.30 5.40
N TYR A 364 -8.38 5.59 4.96
CA TYR A 364 -7.83 5.02 3.73
C TYR A 364 -7.68 3.51 3.85
N LEU A 365 -7.23 3.02 5.02
CA LEU A 365 -7.15 1.59 5.31
C LEU A 365 -8.53 0.92 5.33
N ALA A 366 -9.52 1.54 5.97
CA ALA A 366 -10.90 1.04 6.00
C ALA A 366 -11.48 0.91 4.59
N LEU A 367 -11.29 1.94 3.75
CA LEU A 367 -11.72 1.93 2.36
C LEU A 367 -11.03 0.81 1.57
N SER A 368 -9.73 0.57 1.81
CA SER A 368 -9.00 -0.54 1.20
C SER A 368 -9.57 -1.92 1.57
N LYS A 369 -10.05 -2.07 2.82
CA LYS A 369 -10.72 -3.30 3.29
C LYS A 369 -12.03 -3.54 2.57
N GLU A 370 -12.84 -2.50 2.35
CA GLU A 370 -14.09 -2.59 1.58
C GLU A 370 -13.83 -2.97 0.12
N PHE A 371 -12.79 -2.43 -0.51
CA PHE A 371 -12.42 -2.80 -1.88
C PHE A 371 -11.97 -4.26 -1.98
N ARG A 372 -11.25 -4.78 -0.98
CA ARG A 372 -10.89 -6.21 -0.94
C ARG A 372 -12.12 -7.10 -0.90
N ILE A 373 -13.11 -6.75 -0.06
CA ILE A 373 -14.38 -7.46 0.03
C ILE A 373 -15.12 -7.42 -1.32
N CYS A 374 -15.19 -6.25 -1.95
CA CYS A 374 -15.85 -6.09 -3.24
C CYS A 374 -15.19 -6.95 -4.34
N LEU A 375 -13.85 -6.95 -4.41
CA LEU A 375 -13.10 -7.78 -5.37
C LEU A 375 -13.35 -9.27 -5.16
N GLN A 376 -13.40 -9.72 -3.90
CA GLN A 376 -13.71 -11.10 -3.57
C GLN A 376 -15.14 -11.50 -3.99
N HIS A 377 -16.13 -10.69 -3.63
CA HIS A 377 -17.52 -10.90 -4.05
C HIS A 377 -17.67 -10.89 -5.57
N TYR A 378 -16.91 -10.05 -6.26
CA TYR A 378 -16.93 -10.03 -7.72
C TYR A 378 -16.38 -11.35 -8.33
N ALA A 379 -15.28 -11.87 -7.79
CA ALA A 379 -14.74 -13.17 -8.21
C ALA A 379 -15.74 -14.32 -7.97
N GLU A 380 -16.40 -14.33 -6.80
CA GLU A 380 -17.45 -15.30 -6.48
C GLU A 380 -18.65 -15.18 -7.42
N ASN A 381 -19.10 -13.97 -7.71
CA ASN A 381 -20.22 -13.71 -8.62
C ASN A 381 -19.91 -14.22 -10.03
N LEU A 382 -18.70 -13.97 -10.55
CA LEU A 382 -18.26 -14.51 -11.84
C LEU A 382 -18.24 -16.04 -11.84
N LYS A 383 -17.83 -16.67 -10.73
CA LYS A 383 -17.83 -18.12 -10.55
C LYS A 383 -19.26 -18.70 -10.60
N PHE A 384 -20.24 -18.01 -9.98
CA PHE A 384 -21.66 -18.42 -10.04
C PHE A 384 -22.30 -18.27 -11.43
N ARG A 385 -21.77 -17.37 -12.27
CA ARG A 385 -22.23 -17.20 -13.66
C ARG A 385 -21.80 -18.34 -14.58
N CYS A 386 -20.85 -19.17 -14.16
CA CYS A 386 -20.46 -20.37 -14.91
C CYS A 386 -21.63 -21.37 -14.95
N PRO A 387 -21.87 -22.04 -16.08
CA PRO A 387 -22.88 -23.08 -16.17
C PRO A 387 -22.65 -24.16 -15.10
N SER A 388 -23.69 -24.49 -14.33
CA SER A 388 -23.57 -25.53 -13.32
C SER A 388 -23.88 -26.92 -13.93
N PRO A 389 -23.02 -27.92 -13.68
CA PRO A 389 -23.33 -29.31 -14.09
C PRO A 389 -24.62 -29.82 -13.48
N ALA A 390 -25.03 -29.31 -12.31
CA ALA A 390 -26.28 -29.70 -11.66
C ALA A 390 -27.55 -29.27 -12.42
N SER A 391 -27.45 -28.18 -13.21
CA SER A 391 -28.58 -27.70 -14.02
C SER A 391 -28.95 -28.64 -15.18
N TYR A 392 -28.08 -29.60 -15.52
CA TYR A 392 -28.24 -30.54 -16.62
C TYR A 392 -28.59 -31.98 -16.16
N HIS A 393 -29.00 -32.13 -14.86
CA HIS A 393 -29.40 -33.44 -14.31
C HIS A 393 -30.77 -33.95 -14.78
N ASP A 394 -31.14 -33.71 -16.00
CA ASP A 394 -32.14 -34.57 -16.63
C ASP A 394 -31.44 -35.87 -17.01
N LYS A 395 -31.80 -36.99 -16.36
CA LYS A 395 -31.13 -38.31 -16.47
C LYS A 395 -31.05 -38.91 -17.90
N LYS A 396 -31.51 -38.18 -18.91
CA LYS A 396 -31.48 -38.53 -20.33
C LYS A 396 -30.72 -37.51 -21.21
N ALA A 397 -30.40 -36.30 -20.74
CA ALA A 397 -29.69 -35.31 -21.53
C ALA A 397 -28.19 -35.42 -21.26
N GLN A 398 -27.44 -35.61 -22.31
CA GLN A 398 -25.99 -35.55 -22.32
C GLN A 398 -25.58 -34.11 -22.04
N TYR A 399 -24.69 -33.88 -21.05
CA TYR A 399 -24.17 -32.56 -20.77
C TYR A 399 -23.37 -32.04 -21.99
N VAL A 400 -23.97 -31.15 -22.74
CA VAL A 400 -23.35 -30.54 -23.93
C VAL A 400 -23.23 -29.05 -23.69
N ILE A 401 -22.01 -28.58 -23.53
CA ILE A 401 -21.72 -27.13 -23.46
C ILE A 401 -21.94 -26.54 -24.86
N SER A 402 -22.80 -25.54 -24.94
CA SER A 402 -23.06 -24.82 -26.19
C SER A 402 -21.88 -23.88 -26.53
N PRO A 403 -21.70 -23.52 -27.81
CA PRO A 403 -20.66 -22.55 -28.20
C PRO A 403 -20.81 -21.16 -27.53
N LEU A 404 -22.03 -20.78 -27.14
CA LEU A 404 -22.29 -19.53 -26.41
C LEU A 404 -21.82 -19.63 -24.96
N GLU A 405 -21.99 -20.79 -24.33
CA GLU A 405 -21.46 -21.04 -22.97
C GLU A 405 -19.93 -21.11 -22.98
N ASP A 406 -19.30 -21.70 -24.02
CA ASP A 406 -17.85 -21.67 -24.21
C ASP A 406 -17.35 -20.21 -24.29
N LEU A 407 -18.07 -19.34 -25.02
CA LEU A 407 -17.75 -17.92 -25.14
C LEU A 407 -17.91 -17.18 -23.79
N LEU A 408 -19.00 -17.44 -23.05
CA LEU A 408 -19.23 -16.86 -21.72
C LEU A 408 -18.12 -17.25 -20.77
N MET A 409 -17.76 -18.55 -20.72
CA MET A 409 -16.68 -19.03 -19.85
C MET A 409 -15.31 -18.45 -20.24
N ALA A 410 -15.03 -18.33 -21.55
CA ALA A 410 -13.82 -17.67 -22.00
C ALA A 410 -13.78 -16.19 -21.57
N ARG A 411 -14.92 -15.48 -21.65
CA ARG A 411 -15.03 -14.09 -21.21
C ARG A 411 -14.83 -13.95 -19.70
N ILE A 412 -15.36 -14.90 -18.90
CA ILE A 412 -15.12 -14.96 -17.46
C ILE A 412 -13.63 -15.16 -17.18
N ALA A 413 -12.97 -16.10 -17.86
CA ALA A 413 -11.54 -16.35 -17.70
C ALA A 413 -10.68 -15.14 -18.08
N MET A 414 -11.00 -14.44 -19.18
CA MET A 414 -10.32 -13.22 -19.60
C MET A 414 -10.53 -12.06 -18.62
N THR A 415 -11.71 -11.99 -18.00
CA THR A 415 -11.98 -11.02 -16.92
C THR A 415 -11.12 -11.33 -15.69
N GLY A 416 -10.96 -12.61 -15.35
CA GLY A 416 -10.05 -13.04 -14.28
C GLY A 416 -8.61 -12.66 -14.57
N GLU A 417 -8.11 -12.87 -15.79
CA GLU A 417 -6.78 -12.43 -16.22
C GLU A 417 -6.59 -10.94 -16.04
N TYR A 418 -7.55 -10.14 -16.50
CA TYR A 418 -7.53 -8.69 -16.34
C TYR A 418 -7.47 -8.28 -14.85
N CYS A 419 -8.30 -8.89 -14.00
CA CYS A 419 -8.30 -8.59 -12.56
C CYS A 419 -6.98 -8.99 -11.89
N ILE A 420 -6.45 -10.20 -12.18
CA ILE A 420 -5.18 -10.70 -11.64
C ILE A 420 -4.02 -9.77 -12.04
N SER A 421 -4.01 -9.24 -13.26
CA SER A 421 -2.98 -8.32 -13.73
C SER A 421 -3.12 -6.90 -13.17
N THR A 422 -4.34 -6.48 -12.79
CA THR A 422 -4.64 -5.11 -12.36
C THR A 422 -4.53 -4.93 -10.84
N VAL A 423 -4.77 -5.97 -10.04
CA VAL A 423 -4.72 -5.90 -8.57
C VAL A 423 -3.32 -5.57 -8.04
N PRO A 424 -2.20 -6.17 -8.50
CA PRO A 424 -0.88 -5.85 -7.97
C PRO A 424 -0.45 -4.38 -8.17
N PRO A 425 -0.63 -3.74 -9.35
CA PRO A 425 -0.41 -2.31 -9.50
C PRO A 425 -1.29 -1.45 -8.60
N LEU A 426 -2.55 -1.86 -8.36
CA LEU A 426 -3.45 -1.18 -7.43
C LEU A 426 -2.93 -1.25 -6.00
N GLU A 427 -2.49 -2.42 -5.55
CA GLU A 427 -1.87 -2.62 -4.23
C GLU A 427 -0.63 -1.72 -4.05
N GLN A 428 0.26 -1.68 -5.04
CA GLN A 428 1.44 -0.81 -5.02
C GLN A 428 1.06 0.67 -4.93
N LEU A 429 0.02 1.09 -5.68
CA LEU A 429 -0.49 2.45 -5.62
C LEU A 429 -1.02 2.78 -4.22
N MET A 430 -1.75 1.87 -3.59
CA MET A 430 -2.28 2.04 -2.24
C MET A 430 -1.16 2.13 -1.21
N LYS A 431 -0.18 1.22 -1.26
CA LYS A 431 1.01 1.22 -0.39
C LYS A 431 1.85 2.49 -0.51
N LYS A 432 1.83 3.15 -1.67
CA LYS A 432 2.55 4.42 -1.88
C LYS A 432 1.88 5.59 -1.16
N HIS A 433 0.55 5.61 -1.06
CA HIS A 433 -0.21 6.76 -0.57
C HIS A 433 -0.61 6.66 0.90
N ILE A 434 -0.66 5.45 1.47
CA ILE A 434 -1.01 5.24 2.87
C ILE A 434 0.15 5.62 3.80
N ASN A 435 -0.17 5.96 5.05
CA ASN A 435 0.82 6.18 6.10
C ASN A 435 1.78 4.98 6.22
N PRO A 436 3.10 5.22 6.36
CA PRO A 436 4.11 4.16 6.42
C PRO A 436 3.82 3.07 7.46
N ASN A 437 3.25 3.45 8.61
CA ASN A 437 2.94 2.53 9.72
C ASN A 437 1.81 1.54 9.39
N LEU A 438 0.94 1.86 8.43
CA LEU A 438 -0.22 1.05 8.04
C LEU A 438 0.02 0.29 6.72
N ARG A 439 1.19 0.43 6.12
CA ARG A 439 1.51 -0.10 4.79
C ARG A 439 1.41 -1.62 4.72
N ASP A 440 1.84 -2.30 5.78
CA ASP A 440 1.87 -3.77 5.83
C ASP A 440 0.47 -4.38 5.99
N GLU A 441 -0.55 -3.61 6.38
CA GLU A 441 -1.93 -4.07 6.43
C GLU A 441 -2.60 -4.16 5.05
N ILE A 442 -2.00 -3.55 4.01
CA ILE A 442 -2.50 -3.64 2.64
C ILE A 442 -1.92 -4.88 1.97
N ASP A 443 -2.75 -5.92 1.88
CA ASP A 443 -2.44 -7.19 1.20
C ASP A 443 -3.66 -7.64 0.40
N PHE A 444 -3.48 -7.90 -0.89
CA PHE A 444 -4.49 -8.36 -1.84
C PHE A 444 -4.25 -9.80 -2.33
N SER A 445 -3.36 -10.54 -1.70
CA SER A 445 -3.03 -11.92 -2.09
C SER A 445 -4.26 -12.82 -2.12
N VAL A 446 -5.15 -12.71 -1.12
CA VAL A 446 -6.40 -13.47 -1.03
C VAL A 446 -7.32 -13.19 -2.23
N GLN A 447 -7.40 -11.94 -2.68
CA GLN A 447 -8.23 -11.55 -3.82
C GLN A 447 -7.64 -12.07 -5.15
N ILE A 448 -6.33 -12.06 -5.29
CA ILE A 448 -5.64 -12.65 -6.44
C ILE A 448 -5.90 -14.16 -6.48
N ASP A 449 -5.77 -14.84 -5.35
CA ASP A 449 -6.05 -16.27 -5.22
C ASP A 449 -7.52 -16.59 -5.54
N ALA A 450 -8.48 -15.76 -5.13
CA ALA A 450 -9.90 -15.91 -5.47
C ALA A 450 -10.14 -15.81 -6.98
N PHE A 451 -9.52 -14.88 -7.68
CA PHE A 451 -9.59 -14.79 -9.14
C PHE A 451 -8.90 -15.97 -9.83
N MET A 452 -7.76 -16.45 -9.32
CA MET A 452 -7.11 -17.66 -9.83
C MET A 452 -7.98 -18.91 -9.67
N GLU A 453 -8.63 -19.05 -8.50
CA GLU A 453 -9.56 -20.15 -8.25
C GLU A 453 -10.77 -20.08 -9.19
N MET A 454 -11.33 -18.88 -9.41
CA MET A 454 -12.44 -18.65 -10.34
C MET A 454 -12.06 -19.06 -11.76
N VAL A 455 -10.88 -18.68 -12.27
CA VAL A 455 -10.37 -19.09 -13.59
C VAL A 455 -10.17 -20.60 -13.64
N SER A 456 -9.57 -21.20 -12.63
CA SER A 456 -9.37 -22.65 -12.55
C SER A 456 -10.69 -23.42 -12.54
N HIS A 457 -11.70 -22.91 -11.83
CA HIS A 457 -13.06 -23.45 -11.84
C HIS A 457 -13.67 -23.39 -13.25
N THR A 458 -13.56 -22.23 -13.90
CA THR A 458 -14.05 -22.02 -15.27
C THR A 458 -13.44 -23.01 -16.26
N PHE A 459 -12.11 -23.19 -16.22
CA PHE A 459 -11.44 -24.18 -17.04
C PHE A 459 -11.86 -25.62 -16.68
N GLY A 460 -12.14 -25.89 -15.40
CA GLY A 460 -12.70 -27.17 -14.96
C GLY A 460 -14.01 -27.50 -15.66
N ILE A 461 -14.94 -26.55 -15.76
CA ILE A 461 -16.22 -26.73 -16.42
C ILE A 461 -16.02 -26.88 -17.93
N MET A 462 -15.18 -26.07 -18.57
CA MET A 462 -14.87 -26.21 -19.99
C MET A 462 -14.29 -27.58 -20.34
N THR A 463 -13.37 -28.09 -19.51
CA THR A 463 -12.78 -29.43 -19.73
C THR A 463 -13.74 -30.56 -19.40
N MET A 464 -14.69 -30.36 -18.49
CA MET A 464 -15.76 -31.30 -18.23
C MET A 464 -16.65 -31.48 -19.50
N GLY A 465 -16.99 -30.40 -20.20
CA GLY A 465 -17.68 -30.45 -21.45
C GLY A 465 -16.90 -31.21 -22.53
N ALA A 466 -15.57 -31.03 -22.57
CA ALA A 466 -14.72 -31.83 -23.46
C ALA A 466 -14.73 -33.33 -23.08
N SER A 467 -14.69 -33.67 -21.80
CA SER A 467 -14.79 -35.06 -21.30
C SER A 467 -16.09 -35.73 -21.72
N GLU A 468 -17.22 -35.01 -21.69
CA GLU A 468 -18.51 -35.55 -22.16
C GLU A 468 -18.47 -35.88 -23.65
N ARG A 469 -17.83 -35.04 -24.48
CA ARG A 469 -17.63 -35.29 -25.92
C ARG A 469 -16.69 -36.47 -26.19
N LEU A 470 -15.81 -36.82 -25.26
CA LEU A 470 -14.92 -37.98 -25.36
C LEU A 470 -15.60 -39.30 -24.98
N LYS A 471 -16.77 -39.28 -24.33
CA LYS A 471 -17.49 -40.52 -23.94
C LYS A 471 -17.72 -41.52 -25.11
N PRO A 472 -18.09 -41.10 -26.33
CA PRO A 472 -18.20 -42.01 -27.45
C PRO A 472 -16.90 -42.76 -27.78
N ALA A 473 -15.74 -42.04 -27.78
CA ALA A 473 -14.43 -42.64 -27.98
C ALA A 473 -14.08 -43.65 -26.87
N MET A 474 -14.38 -43.31 -25.62
CA MET A 474 -14.18 -44.25 -24.49
C MET A 474 -15.11 -45.46 -24.57
N LYS A 475 -16.33 -45.28 -25.07
CA LYS A 475 -17.24 -46.40 -25.32
C LYS A 475 -16.70 -47.29 -26.41
N MET A 476 -16.12 -46.75 -27.50
CA MET A 476 -15.45 -47.54 -28.52
C MET A 476 -14.27 -48.35 -27.94
N LEU A 477 -13.43 -47.72 -27.10
CA LEU A 477 -12.32 -48.44 -26.44
C LEU A 477 -12.86 -49.61 -25.61
N ARG A 478 -13.87 -49.39 -24.76
CA ARG A 478 -14.49 -50.45 -23.93
C ARG A 478 -15.15 -51.56 -24.72
N ALA A 479 -15.62 -51.26 -25.95
CA ALA A 479 -16.22 -52.23 -26.87
C ALA A 479 -15.17 -53.01 -27.68
N THR A 480 -13.90 -52.56 -27.70
CA THR A 480 -12.81 -53.24 -28.39
C THR A 480 -12.37 -54.45 -27.55
N ASP A 481 -12.35 -55.63 -28.15
CA ASP A 481 -11.85 -56.84 -27.49
C ASP A 481 -10.32 -56.90 -27.57
N VAL A 482 -9.70 -56.21 -26.61
CA VAL A 482 -8.24 -56.06 -26.47
C VAL A 482 -7.56 -57.38 -26.05
N ALA A 483 -8.35 -58.36 -25.59
CA ALA A 483 -7.84 -59.68 -25.22
C ALA A 483 -7.52 -60.54 -26.42
N THR A 484 -8.20 -60.37 -27.54
CA THR A 484 -8.09 -61.21 -28.77
C THR A 484 -7.16 -60.60 -29.81
N VAL A 485 -6.53 -59.47 -29.56
CA VAL A 485 -5.60 -58.81 -30.50
C VAL A 485 -4.40 -59.72 -30.74
N LYS A 486 -4.16 -60.13 -31.99
CA LYS A 486 -3.04 -61.06 -32.36
C LYS A 486 -1.77 -60.31 -32.76
N GLU A 487 -1.91 -59.16 -33.36
CA GLU A 487 -0.81 -58.35 -33.89
C GLU A 487 -1.03 -56.88 -33.55
N ILE A 488 0.07 -56.14 -33.30
CA ILE A 488 0.04 -54.71 -33.09
C ILE A 488 -0.10 -54.04 -34.46
N GLY A 489 -1.17 -53.30 -34.68
CA GLY A 489 -1.49 -52.61 -35.91
C GLY A 489 -1.32 -51.12 -35.86
N ASP A 490 -2.00 -50.42 -36.76
CA ASP A 490 -2.08 -48.96 -36.79
C ASP A 490 -2.94 -48.40 -35.65
N ASP A 491 -2.98 -47.07 -35.55
CA ASP A 491 -3.82 -46.33 -34.59
C ASP A 491 -5.26 -46.84 -34.55
N SER A 492 -5.76 -47.11 -33.37
CA SER A 492 -7.12 -47.60 -33.13
C SER A 492 -8.18 -46.55 -33.49
N LYS A 493 -9.41 -46.97 -33.75
CA LYS A 493 -10.52 -46.06 -34.12
C LYS A 493 -10.84 -45.04 -33.04
N TYR A 494 -10.74 -45.42 -31.76
CA TYR A 494 -11.03 -44.55 -30.63
C TYR A 494 -10.01 -43.43 -30.51
N THR A 495 -8.73 -43.63 -30.87
CA THR A 495 -7.68 -42.60 -30.82
C THR A 495 -7.90 -41.53 -31.89
N ARG A 496 -8.41 -41.97 -33.08
CA ARG A 496 -8.82 -41.03 -34.14
C ARG A 496 -10.00 -40.18 -33.70
N GLU A 497 -10.97 -40.77 -33.00
CA GLU A 497 -12.11 -40.03 -32.45
C GLU A 497 -11.69 -39.03 -31.36
N ILE A 498 -10.77 -39.43 -30.45
CA ILE A 498 -10.20 -38.51 -29.47
C ILE A 498 -9.57 -37.28 -30.18
N ARG A 499 -8.74 -37.51 -31.19
CA ARG A 499 -8.11 -36.45 -31.99
C ARG A 499 -9.14 -35.57 -32.71
N SER A 500 -10.22 -36.15 -33.24
CA SER A 500 -11.31 -35.42 -33.89
C SER A 500 -11.98 -34.44 -32.92
N VAL A 501 -12.36 -34.91 -31.73
CA VAL A 501 -12.98 -34.07 -30.69
C VAL A 501 -12.06 -32.95 -30.25
N LEU A 502 -10.77 -33.25 -30.08
CA LEU A 502 -9.79 -32.24 -29.67
C LEU A 502 -9.52 -31.21 -30.78
N ASN A 503 -9.45 -31.62 -32.04
CA ASN A 503 -9.30 -30.75 -33.21
C ASN A 503 -10.48 -29.78 -33.38
N GLU A 504 -11.68 -30.14 -32.91
CA GLU A 504 -12.82 -29.25 -32.89
C GLU A 504 -12.80 -28.28 -31.69
N THR A 505 -12.47 -28.80 -30.50
CA THR A 505 -12.55 -28.04 -29.23
C THR A 505 -11.42 -27.05 -29.07
N VAL A 506 -10.17 -27.49 -29.32
CA VAL A 506 -8.96 -26.71 -29.02
C VAL A 506 -8.84 -25.41 -29.83
N PRO A 507 -9.04 -25.40 -31.18
CA PRO A 507 -8.96 -24.17 -31.97
C PRO A 507 -10.06 -23.17 -31.62
N ARG A 508 -11.25 -23.65 -31.20
CA ARG A 508 -12.36 -22.80 -30.78
C ARG A 508 -12.02 -22.03 -29.53
N VAL A 509 -11.52 -22.70 -28.50
CA VAL A 509 -11.11 -22.08 -27.24
C VAL A 509 -9.91 -21.15 -27.42
N ARG A 510 -8.94 -21.56 -28.27
CA ARG A 510 -7.78 -20.73 -28.61
C ARG A 510 -8.16 -19.35 -29.16
N LYS A 511 -9.24 -19.27 -29.93
CA LYS A 511 -9.71 -18.01 -30.51
C LYS A 511 -10.08 -16.96 -29.44
N TYR A 512 -10.48 -17.40 -28.26
CA TYR A 512 -11.05 -16.55 -27.23
C TYR A 512 -10.09 -16.24 -26.09
N LEU A 513 -9.14 -17.12 -25.78
CA LEU A 513 -8.22 -16.96 -24.66
C LEU A 513 -6.89 -16.31 -25.09
N SER A 514 -6.25 -15.60 -24.18
CA SER A 514 -4.86 -15.17 -24.34
C SER A 514 -3.92 -16.39 -24.42
N PRO A 515 -2.72 -16.28 -25.02
CA PRO A 515 -1.79 -17.40 -25.15
C PRO A 515 -1.45 -18.08 -23.82
N ALA A 516 -1.26 -17.31 -22.74
CA ALA A 516 -0.94 -17.83 -21.42
C ALA A 516 -2.12 -18.61 -20.80
N TYR A 517 -3.31 -18.05 -20.86
CA TYR A 517 -4.53 -18.69 -20.34
C TYR A 517 -4.96 -19.88 -21.18
N PHE A 518 -4.75 -19.82 -22.49
CA PHE A 518 -4.94 -20.96 -23.36
C PHE A 518 -4.03 -22.14 -23.02
N GLN A 519 -2.76 -21.86 -22.67
CA GLN A 519 -1.84 -22.90 -22.21
C GLN A 519 -2.30 -23.50 -20.87
N GLY A 520 -2.79 -22.68 -19.92
CA GLY A 520 -3.40 -23.15 -18.68
C GLY A 520 -4.63 -24.04 -18.91
N PHE A 521 -5.51 -23.66 -19.83
CA PHE A 521 -6.63 -24.50 -20.29
C PHE A 521 -6.15 -25.82 -20.84
N CYS A 522 -5.13 -25.82 -21.72
CA CYS A 522 -4.53 -27.04 -22.28
C CYS A 522 -3.98 -27.97 -21.20
N MET A 523 -3.33 -27.43 -20.14
CA MET A 523 -2.85 -28.23 -19.02
C MET A 523 -3.99 -28.97 -18.31
N LYS A 524 -5.11 -28.27 -18.06
CA LYS A 524 -6.29 -28.86 -17.44
C LYS A 524 -6.93 -29.90 -18.33
N LEU A 525 -6.99 -29.64 -19.65
CA LEU A 525 -7.54 -30.56 -20.63
C LEU A 525 -6.72 -31.84 -20.74
N VAL A 526 -5.38 -31.76 -20.71
CA VAL A 526 -4.48 -32.92 -20.64
C VAL A 526 -4.82 -33.84 -19.46
N THR A 527 -4.96 -33.27 -18.28
CA THR A 527 -5.32 -34.05 -17.08
C THR A 527 -6.67 -34.75 -17.25
N THR A 528 -7.65 -34.04 -17.84
CA THR A 528 -9.00 -34.59 -18.09
C THR A 528 -8.97 -35.69 -19.12
N VAL A 529 -8.27 -35.53 -20.25
CA VAL A 529 -8.15 -36.53 -21.31
C VAL A 529 -7.47 -37.81 -20.83
N ILE A 530 -6.33 -37.66 -20.17
CA ILE A 530 -5.56 -38.79 -19.63
C ILE A 530 -6.35 -39.50 -18.52
N GLY A 531 -7.03 -38.72 -17.64
CA GLY A 531 -7.86 -39.29 -16.56
C GLY A 531 -9.03 -40.12 -17.12
N THR A 532 -9.74 -39.62 -18.15
CA THR A 532 -10.83 -40.35 -18.81
C THR A 532 -10.34 -41.58 -19.57
N LEU A 533 -9.17 -41.50 -20.17
CA LEU A 533 -8.56 -42.64 -20.87
C LEU A 533 -8.13 -43.72 -19.88
N LEU A 534 -7.50 -43.34 -18.77
CA LEU A 534 -7.10 -44.26 -17.68
C LEU A 534 -8.32 -44.96 -17.08
N ASP A 535 -9.41 -44.22 -16.80
CA ASP A 535 -10.67 -44.80 -16.33
C ASP A 535 -11.26 -45.80 -17.32
N ALA A 536 -11.23 -45.48 -18.62
CA ALA A 536 -11.69 -46.38 -19.63
C ALA A 536 -10.86 -47.69 -19.74
N ILE A 537 -9.53 -47.59 -19.55
CA ILE A 537 -8.63 -48.77 -19.57
C ILE A 537 -8.91 -49.66 -18.36
N TRP A 538 -9.12 -49.07 -17.16
CA TRP A 538 -9.49 -49.86 -15.97
C TRP A 538 -10.81 -50.61 -16.09
N HIS A 539 -11.71 -50.13 -16.91
CA HIS A 539 -13.00 -50.78 -17.17
C HIS A 539 -12.96 -51.83 -18.33
N LEU A 540 -11.78 -52.11 -18.91
CA LEU A 540 -11.65 -53.18 -19.89
C LEU A 540 -11.83 -54.56 -19.24
N LYS A 541 -12.40 -55.51 -19.95
CA LYS A 541 -12.69 -56.86 -19.45
C LYS A 541 -11.41 -57.63 -19.14
N SER A 542 -10.49 -57.68 -20.07
CA SER A 542 -9.15 -58.24 -19.94
C SER A 542 -8.23 -57.71 -21.02
N ILE A 543 -6.95 -57.65 -20.76
CA ILE A 543 -5.93 -57.12 -21.67
C ILE A 543 -4.86 -58.21 -21.86
N SER A 544 -4.70 -58.68 -23.12
CA SER A 544 -3.58 -59.57 -23.46
C SER A 544 -2.27 -58.82 -23.56
N LYS A 545 -1.14 -59.54 -23.56
CA LYS A 545 0.19 -58.92 -23.72
C LYS A 545 0.28 -58.11 -25.04
N THR A 546 -0.22 -58.68 -26.13
CA THR A 546 -0.29 -58.02 -27.46
C THR A 546 -1.26 -56.83 -27.44
N GLY A 547 -2.42 -56.98 -26.78
CA GLY A 547 -3.38 -55.90 -26.58
C GLY A 547 -2.84 -54.77 -25.76
N GLY A 548 -2.03 -55.07 -24.72
CA GLY A 548 -1.31 -54.06 -23.96
C GLY A 548 -0.28 -53.27 -24.77
N GLY A 549 0.41 -53.98 -25.71
CA GLY A 549 1.31 -53.36 -26.68
C GLY A 549 0.58 -52.39 -27.64
N GLN A 550 -0.63 -52.80 -28.13
CA GLN A 550 -1.47 -51.94 -28.96
C GLN A 550 -1.92 -50.68 -28.17
N LEU A 551 -2.36 -50.84 -26.94
CA LEU A 551 -2.76 -49.71 -26.11
C LEU A 551 -1.58 -48.76 -25.81
N LEU A 552 -0.34 -49.26 -25.68
CA LEU A 552 0.86 -48.43 -25.54
C LEU A 552 1.12 -47.62 -26.82
N LEU A 553 0.97 -48.20 -27.99
CA LEU A 553 1.09 -47.51 -29.29
C LEU A 553 0.03 -46.41 -29.40
N ASP A 554 -1.20 -46.74 -29.08
CA ASP A 554 -2.35 -45.82 -29.11
C ASP A 554 -2.10 -44.62 -28.13
N LEU A 555 -1.62 -44.91 -26.92
CA LEU A 555 -1.25 -43.89 -25.96
C LEU A 555 -0.14 -42.97 -26.46
N GLN A 556 0.87 -43.52 -27.14
CA GLN A 556 1.96 -42.75 -27.73
C GLN A 556 1.44 -41.78 -28.80
N GLY A 557 0.46 -42.21 -29.62
CA GLY A 557 -0.24 -41.38 -30.61
C GLY A 557 -1.01 -40.22 -29.94
N VAL A 558 -1.75 -40.52 -28.86
CA VAL A 558 -2.47 -39.50 -28.07
C VAL A 558 -1.47 -38.53 -27.38
N LYS A 559 -0.42 -39.05 -26.76
CA LYS A 559 0.64 -38.26 -26.09
C LYS A 559 1.30 -37.28 -27.07
N THR A 560 1.66 -37.75 -28.25
CA THR A 560 2.26 -36.91 -29.31
C THR A 560 1.34 -35.76 -29.72
N TYR A 561 0.04 -36.03 -29.83
CA TYR A 561 -0.96 -35.00 -30.11
C TYR A 561 -1.04 -34.00 -28.94
N LEU A 562 -1.14 -34.48 -27.71
CA LEU A 562 -1.21 -33.62 -26.51
C LEU A 562 0.01 -32.70 -26.36
N LEU A 563 1.22 -33.20 -26.68
CA LEU A 563 2.44 -32.37 -26.67
C LEU A 563 2.38 -31.22 -27.70
N ARG A 564 1.68 -31.41 -28.83
CA ARG A 564 1.50 -30.38 -29.85
C ARG A 564 0.23 -29.55 -29.68
N MET A 565 -0.65 -29.91 -28.75
CA MET A 565 -1.94 -29.26 -28.54
C MET A 565 -1.89 -27.73 -28.39
N PRO A 566 -0.90 -27.13 -27.68
CA PRO A 566 -0.77 -25.68 -27.62
C PRO A 566 -0.46 -24.99 -28.95
N THR A 567 -0.09 -25.73 -29.97
CA THR A 567 0.19 -25.20 -31.33
C THR A 567 -0.93 -25.49 -32.34
N VAL A 568 -1.98 -26.21 -31.93
CA VAL A 568 -3.12 -26.55 -32.83
C VAL A 568 -3.98 -25.29 -33.04
N GLY A 569 -4.37 -25.06 -34.33
CA GLY A 569 -5.25 -23.95 -34.72
C GLY A 569 -4.53 -22.60 -34.91
N ILE A 570 -3.21 -22.60 -35.06
CA ILE A 570 -2.43 -21.41 -35.46
C ILE A 570 -2.72 -21.16 -36.97
N LYS A 571 -2.91 -19.89 -37.30
CA LYS A 571 -3.06 -19.46 -38.70
C LYS A 571 -1.71 -19.49 -39.40
N GLU A 572 -1.74 -19.78 -40.69
CA GLU A 572 -0.53 -19.70 -41.52
C GLU A 572 0.06 -18.28 -41.45
N GLY A 573 1.33 -18.17 -41.01
CA GLY A 573 2.04 -16.90 -40.84
C GLY A 573 2.11 -16.38 -39.41
N GLU A 574 1.41 -17.00 -38.44
CA GLU A 574 1.59 -16.68 -36.99
C GLU A 574 2.76 -17.52 -36.43
N GLU A 575 3.63 -16.88 -35.61
CA GLU A 575 4.67 -17.61 -34.91
C GLU A 575 4.05 -18.59 -33.90
N ALA A 576 4.51 -19.84 -33.94
CA ALA A 576 4.08 -20.84 -32.97
C ALA A 576 4.52 -20.46 -31.56
N PRO A 577 3.59 -20.42 -30.57
CA PRO A 577 3.96 -20.12 -29.19
C PRO A 577 4.94 -21.17 -28.67
N VAL A 578 5.93 -20.70 -27.90
CA VAL A 578 6.88 -21.60 -27.24
C VAL A 578 6.12 -22.43 -26.21
N VAL A 579 6.12 -23.74 -26.38
CA VAL A 579 5.50 -24.66 -25.42
C VAL A 579 6.38 -24.68 -24.15
N SER A 580 5.81 -24.38 -22.98
CA SER A 580 6.58 -24.33 -21.72
C SER A 580 7.09 -25.73 -21.32
N LYS A 581 8.27 -25.76 -20.68
CA LYS A 581 8.85 -27.00 -20.13
C LYS A 581 7.90 -27.65 -19.11
N ALA A 582 7.19 -26.84 -18.33
CA ALA A 582 6.21 -27.28 -17.36
C ALA A 582 5.04 -28.04 -18.02
N TYR A 583 4.53 -27.53 -19.14
CA TYR A 583 3.49 -28.22 -19.92
C TYR A 583 3.97 -29.57 -20.42
N MET A 584 5.16 -29.64 -21.03
CA MET A 584 5.75 -30.90 -21.51
C MET A 584 5.97 -31.90 -20.38
N SER A 585 6.46 -31.44 -19.24
CA SER A 585 6.63 -32.27 -18.04
C SER A 585 5.30 -32.81 -17.54
N LEU A 586 4.24 -31.99 -17.50
CA LEU A 586 2.89 -32.42 -17.13
C LEU A 586 2.35 -33.52 -18.05
N VAL A 587 2.43 -33.32 -19.39
CA VAL A 587 1.97 -34.32 -20.36
C VAL A 587 2.71 -35.64 -20.15
N ASN A 588 4.04 -35.61 -20.00
CA ASN A 588 4.85 -36.80 -19.77
C ASN A 588 4.50 -37.49 -18.43
N SER A 589 4.37 -36.75 -17.37
CA SER A 589 4.00 -37.29 -16.06
C SER A 589 2.60 -37.92 -16.06
N GLN A 590 1.63 -37.22 -16.64
CA GLN A 590 0.25 -37.77 -16.76
C GLN A 590 0.18 -39.00 -17.65
N ALA A 591 0.83 -38.99 -18.81
CA ALA A 591 0.89 -40.15 -19.69
C ALA A 591 1.58 -41.35 -19.03
N PHE A 592 2.62 -41.12 -18.23
CA PHE A 592 3.34 -42.16 -17.50
C PHE A 592 2.44 -42.94 -16.53
N THR A 593 1.37 -42.33 -16.02
CA THR A 593 0.40 -43.01 -15.14
C THR A 593 -0.28 -44.18 -15.88
N ILE A 594 -0.58 -44.03 -17.19
CA ILE A 594 -1.12 -45.09 -18.03
C ILE A 594 -0.01 -46.03 -18.50
N GLU A 595 1.14 -45.47 -18.92
CA GLU A 595 2.28 -46.25 -19.40
C GLU A 595 2.74 -47.30 -18.39
N ARG A 596 2.84 -46.96 -17.09
CA ARG A 596 3.26 -47.90 -16.03
C ARG A 596 2.29 -49.07 -15.89
N VAL A 597 0.98 -48.80 -15.94
CA VAL A 597 -0.07 -49.86 -15.89
C VAL A 597 0.06 -50.78 -17.09
N LEU A 598 0.15 -50.25 -18.30
CA LEU A 598 0.24 -51.06 -19.52
C LEU A 598 1.58 -51.81 -19.62
N LYS A 599 2.70 -51.26 -19.17
CA LYS A 599 3.97 -51.94 -19.12
C LYS A 599 3.92 -53.10 -18.15
N LEU A 600 3.28 -53.01 -16.99
CA LEU A 600 3.05 -54.09 -16.06
C LEU A 600 2.16 -55.17 -16.67
N VAL A 601 1.14 -54.77 -17.46
CA VAL A 601 0.31 -55.73 -18.22
C VAL A 601 1.16 -56.53 -19.22
N CYS A 602 2.12 -55.92 -19.89
CA CYS A 602 2.99 -56.58 -20.89
C CYS A 602 4.14 -57.42 -20.26
N THR A 603 4.44 -57.25 -18.97
CA THR A 603 5.54 -57.96 -18.30
C THR A 603 5.22 -59.45 -18.05
N GLU A 604 6.22 -60.32 -18.12
CA GLU A 604 6.10 -61.75 -17.75
C GLU A 604 5.63 -61.92 -16.31
N ASN A 605 4.91 -63.03 -16.01
CA ASN A 605 4.36 -63.27 -14.68
C ASN A 605 5.46 -63.38 -13.61
N GLU A 606 6.61 -63.91 -13.96
CA GLU A 606 7.74 -64.10 -13.07
C GLU A 606 8.41 -62.78 -12.64
N MET A 607 8.36 -61.79 -13.51
CA MET A 607 9.05 -60.48 -13.29
C MET A 607 8.10 -59.34 -12.90
N ILE A 608 6.81 -59.61 -12.73
CA ILE A 608 5.83 -58.56 -12.50
C ILE A 608 6.03 -57.81 -11.18
N GLU A 609 6.43 -58.51 -10.13
CA GLU A 609 6.64 -57.90 -8.79
C GLU A 609 7.86 -56.98 -8.77
N ASP A 610 8.96 -57.41 -9.41
CA ASP A 610 10.17 -56.62 -9.49
C ASP A 610 9.96 -55.38 -10.40
N THR A 611 9.27 -55.61 -11.51
CA THR A 611 8.89 -54.48 -12.44
C THR A 611 7.91 -53.52 -11.76
N PHE A 612 7.00 -54.04 -10.93
CA PHE A 612 6.06 -53.17 -10.19
C PHE A 612 6.81 -52.31 -9.21
N LYS A 613 7.71 -52.83 -8.39
CA LYS A 613 8.53 -52.09 -7.47
C LYS A 613 9.38 -50.99 -8.16
N LEU A 614 9.88 -51.32 -9.38
CA LEU A 614 10.68 -50.39 -10.19
C LEU A 614 9.86 -49.27 -10.77
N LEU A 615 8.68 -49.56 -11.40
CA LEU A 615 7.86 -48.58 -12.09
C LEU A 615 6.90 -47.85 -11.19
N TRP A 616 6.60 -48.41 -10.01
CA TRP A 616 5.63 -47.88 -9.08
C TRP A 616 6.08 -48.06 -7.61
N PRO A 617 7.16 -47.37 -7.20
CA PRO A 617 7.73 -47.52 -5.84
C PRO A 617 6.75 -47.22 -4.70
N GLU A 618 5.78 -46.33 -4.97
CA GLU A 618 4.75 -45.90 -4.01
C GLU A 618 3.47 -46.73 -4.10
N GLY A 619 3.41 -47.70 -5.02
CA GLY A 619 2.26 -48.54 -5.26
C GLY A 619 2.01 -49.54 -4.12
N GLN A 620 0.74 -49.79 -3.83
CA GLN A 620 0.31 -50.75 -2.82
C GLN A 620 0.08 -52.13 -3.47
N GLN A 621 0.05 -53.18 -2.65
CA GLN A 621 -0.23 -54.53 -3.11
C GLN A 621 -1.59 -54.65 -3.85
N SER A 622 -2.59 -53.85 -3.39
CA SER A 622 -3.89 -53.71 -4.04
C SER A 622 -3.80 -53.25 -5.48
N ASP A 623 -2.84 -52.41 -5.82
CA ASP A 623 -2.62 -51.87 -7.17
C ASP A 623 -2.05 -52.96 -8.09
N LEU A 624 -1.14 -53.78 -7.57
CA LEU A 624 -0.60 -54.92 -8.27
C LEU A 624 -1.69 -55.97 -8.53
N ASP A 625 -2.53 -56.23 -7.53
CA ASP A 625 -3.63 -57.18 -7.64
C ASP A 625 -4.69 -56.67 -8.68
N ALA A 626 -4.92 -55.36 -8.73
CA ALA A 626 -5.77 -54.74 -9.80
C ALA A 626 -5.18 -54.95 -11.21
N VAL A 627 -3.86 -54.81 -11.36
CA VAL A 627 -3.17 -55.09 -12.63
C VAL A 627 -3.26 -56.55 -12.99
N ARG A 628 -3.10 -57.48 -12.04
CA ARG A 628 -3.27 -58.93 -12.28
C ARG A 628 -4.71 -59.28 -12.69
N ALA A 629 -5.70 -58.64 -12.08
CA ALA A 629 -7.11 -58.80 -12.42
C ALA A 629 -7.43 -58.40 -13.90
N ILE A 630 -6.85 -57.31 -14.36
CA ILE A 630 -7.01 -56.84 -15.75
C ILE A 630 -6.34 -57.78 -16.74
N ARG A 631 -5.23 -58.41 -16.39
CA ARG A 631 -4.58 -59.44 -17.22
C ARG A 631 -5.38 -60.72 -17.34
N GLY A 632 -6.43 -60.93 -16.54
CA GLY A 632 -7.20 -62.16 -16.51
C GLY A 632 -6.48 -63.32 -15.73
N THR A 633 -5.39 -63.03 -15.02
CA THR A 633 -4.63 -63.99 -14.20
C THR A 633 -5.01 -63.93 -12.71
N GLY A 634 -5.84 -62.99 -12.32
CA GLY A 634 -6.30 -62.78 -10.93
C GLY A 634 -7.79 -63.15 -10.78
N ASN A 635 -8.19 -63.53 -9.56
CA ASN A 635 -9.60 -63.71 -9.24
C ASN A 635 -10.32 -62.32 -9.33
N ARG A 636 -11.23 -62.19 -10.29
CA ARG A 636 -12.19 -61.10 -10.32
C ARG A 636 -13.23 -61.32 -9.21
N ILE A 637 -13.01 -60.78 -8.03
CA ILE A 637 -14.10 -60.52 -7.11
C ILE A 637 -14.75 -59.22 -7.60
N LEU A 638 -15.42 -59.34 -8.72
CA LEU A 638 -16.28 -58.30 -9.27
C LEU A 638 -17.70 -58.85 -9.16
N ASP A 639 -18.54 -58.10 -8.57
CA ASP A 639 -19.90 -57.75 -9.00
C ASP A 639 -20.97 -57.68 -7.92
N ASP A 640 -20.78 -58.05 -6.67
CA ASP A 640 -21.94 -57.90 -5.75
C ASP A 640 -21.74 -57.04 -4.51
N MET A 641 -20.58 -56.45 -4.31
CA MET A 641 -20.37 -55.59 -3.11
C MET A 641 -19.82 -54.21 -3.37
N GLY A 642 -20.07 -53.61 -4.53
CA GLY A 642 -19.73 -52.19 -4.70
C GLY A 642 -18.27 -51.81 -4.32
N ILE A 643 -17.35 -52.80 -4.36
CA ILE A 643 -15.92 -52.54 -4.18
C ILE A 643 -15.41 -51.89 -5.43
N THR A 644 -15.56 -50.60 -5.42
CA THR A 644 -14.86 -49.69 -6.30
C THR A 644 -13.40 -50.04 -6.21
N ILE A 645 -12.80 -50.55 -7.28
CA ILE A 645 -11.36 -50.66 -7.40
C ILE A 645 -10.84 -49.26 -7.09
N ARG A 646 -10.21 -49.10 -5.95
CA ARG A 646 -9.46 -47.87 -5.64
C ARG A 646 -8.31 -47.85 -6.64
N CYS A 647 -8.53 -47.22 -7.79
CA CYS A 647 -7.42 -46.87 -8.65
C CYS A 647 -6.43 -46.13 -7.79
N ALA A 648 -5.20 -46.59 -7.74
CA ALA A 648 -4.09 -46.01 -7.01
C ALA A 648 -4.10 -44.48 -7.16
N GLY A 649 -4.32 -43.82 -6.05
CA GLY A 649 -4.54 -42.38 -6.01
C GLY A 649 -6.00 -41.98 -5.92
N GLY A 650 -6.83 -42.67 -5.11
CA GLY A 650 -8.07 -42.13 -4.56
C GLY A 650 -9.04 -41.47 -5.53
N ILE A 651 -9.49 -42.15 -6.59
CA ILE A 651 -10.33 -41.49 -7.61
C ILE A 651 -11.85 -41.78 -7.45
N LYS A 652 -12.29 -42.55 -6.47
CA LYS A 652 -13.75 -42.84 -6.37
C LYS A 652 -14.50 -42.37 -5.12
N ASP A 653 -13.87 -42.22 -3.99
CA ASP A 653 -14.52 -41.46 -2.89
C ASP A 653 -14.25 -39.97 -3.03
N ASN A 654 -13.54 -39.61 -4.05
CA ASN A 654 -13.08 -38.30 -4.39
C ASN A 654 -13.54 -37.80 -5.76
N VAL A 655 -14.55 -38.36 -6.39
CA VAL A 655 -15.18 -37.59 -7.50
C VAL A 655 -16.04 -36.47 -6.91
N THR A 656 -16.52 -36.56 -5.65
CA THR A 656 -17.08 -35.41 -4.91
C THR A 656 -16.14 -34.80 -3.86
N THR A 657 -15.19 -35.53 -3.28
CA THR A 657 -14.24 -34.98 -2.29
C THR A 657 -12.79 -34.92 -2.82
N ALA A 658 -12.35 -35.73 -3.81
CA ALA A 658 -11.05 -35.59 -4.48
C ALA A 658 -11.12 -34.76 -5.76
N THR A 659 -12.30 -34.46 -6.29
CA THR A 659 -12.46 -33.20 -7.04
C THR A 659 -12.16 -32.01 -6.12
N HIS A 660 -12.50 -32.01 -4.85
CA HIS A 660 -12.08 -30.95 -3.92
C HIS A 660 -10.63 -31.05 -3.44
N THR A 661 -10.03 -32.22 -3.24
CA THR A 661 -8.66 -32.34 -2.69
C THR A 661 -7.60 -32.54 -3.79
N THR A 662 -7.91 -33.18 -4.90
CA THR A 662 -7.04 -33.23 -6.10
C THR A 662 -7.20 -31.96 -6.92
N ILE A 663 -8.35 -31.32 -6.90
CA ILE A 663 -8.51 -29.94 -7.38
C ILE A 663 -7.75 -28.98 -6.44
N LYS A 664 -7.73 -29.14 -5.13
CA LYS A 664 -6.86 -28.33 -4.23
C LYS A 664 -5.37 -28.60 -4.43
N SER A 665 -4.90 -29.81 -4.66
CA SER A 665 -3.48 -30.08 -4.91
C SER A 665 -3.06 -29.80 -6.37
N VAL A 666 -3.92 -30.04 -7.34
CA VAL A 666 -3.68 -29.74 -8.77
C VAL A 666 -4.04 -28.29 -9.09
N THR A 667 -5.02 -27.67 -8.40
CA THR A 667 -5.28 -26.23 -8.53
C THR A 667 -4.28 -25.42 -7.74
N GLY A 668 -3.79 -25.87 -6.59
CA GLY A 668 -2.62 -25.29 -5.92
C GLY A 668 -1.37 -25.39 -6.80
N GLY A 669 -1.14 -26.50 -7.47
CA GLY A 669 -0.04 -26.68 -8.42
C GLY A 669 -0.18 -25.84 -9.70
N ILE A 670 -1.36 -25.79 -10.29
CA ILE A 670 -1.64 -24.98 -11.50
C ILE A 670 -1.72 -23.49 -11.14
N GLY A 671 -2.25 -23.13 -9.98
CA GLY A 671 -2.26 -21.76 -9.48
C GLY A 671 -0.84 -21.26 -9.20
N ASN A 672 0.00 -22.08 -8.58
CA ASN A 672 1.41 -21.74 -8.37
C ASN A 672 2.20 -21.72 -9.69
N LEU A 673 1.94 -22.65 -10.61
CA LEU A 673 2.57 -22.66 -11.93
C LEU A 673 2.09 -21.50 -12.82
N MET A 674 0.82 -21.10 -12.73
CA MET A 674 0.31 -19.87 -13.36
C MET A 674 0.92 -18.63 -12.72
N LYS A 675 1.11 -18.63 -11.40
CA LYS A 675 1.78 -17.57 -10.65
C LYS A 675 3.25 -17.45 -11.09
N ASP A 676 3.96 -18.55 -11.17
CA ASP A 676 5.36 -18.59 -11.63
C ASP A 676 5.49 -18.17 -13.10
N MET A 677 4.61 -18.59 -13.98
CA MET A 677 4.60 -18.18 -15.40
C MET A 677 4.23 -16.70 -15.62
N MET A 678 3.45 -16.09 -14.72
CA MET A 678 3.07 -14.67 -14.81
C MET A 678 4.12 -13.74 -14.18
N PHE A 679 4.94 -14.22 -13.24
CA PHE A 679 5.91 -13.42 -12.52
C PHE A 679 7.35 -13.62 -12.99
N GLU A 680 7.69 -14.68 -13.75
CA GLU A 680 9.04 -14.89 -14.31
C GLU A 680 9.46 -13.83 -15.36
N ASP A 681 8.50 -13.14 -16.01
CA ASP A 681 8.82 -12.15 -17.05
C ASP A 681 9.19 -10.74 -16.50
N HIS A 682 9.13 -10.52 -15.16
CA HIS A 682 9.38 -9.20 -14.56
C HIS A 682 10.61 -9.11 -13.64
N SER A 683 11.34 -10.22 -13.39
CA SER A 683 12.45 -10.22 -12.43
C SER A 683 13.86 -10.12 -13.02
N THR A 684 14.01 -10.00 -14.35
CA THR A 684 15.35 -9.96 -15.00
C THR A 684 15.87 -8.56 -15.36
N HIS A 685 15.27 -7.47 -14.86
CA HIS A 685 15.77 -6.12 -15.14
C HIS A 685 15.82 -5.20 -13.91
N SER A 686 16.47 -5.66 -12.83
CA SER A 686 17.04 -4.75 -11.83
C SER A 686 18.14 -5.43 -11.02
N GLN A 687 19.31 -5.55 -11.61
CA GLN A 687 20.55 -5.68 -10.84
C GLN A 687 21.62 -4.77 -11.42
N GLY A 688 21.94 -3.74 -10.64
CA GLY A 688 23.30 -3.31 -10.37
C GLY A 688 23.97 -2.39 -11.40
N ILE A 689 23.83 -1.10 -11.20
CA ILE A 689 24.94 -0.18 -11.52
C ILE A 689 25.50 0.26 -10.17
N SER A 690 26.60 -0.34 -9.75
CA SER A 690 27.55 0.25 -8.83
C SER A 690 28.73 0.74 -9.67
N GLU A 691 28.94 2.05 -9.61
CA GLU A 691 30.18 2.71 -10.06
C GLU A 691 31.35 2.18 -9.25
N ASP A 692 32.41 1.73 -9.96
CA ASP A 692 33.78 2.07 -9.58
C ASP A 692 34.69 1.86 -10.77
N GLY A 693 35.48 2.91 -11.03
CA GLY A 693 36.40 3.02 -12.15
C GLY A 693 37.67 2.20 -11.96
N HIS A 694 38.26 1.82 -13.08
CA HIS A 694 39.65 2.15 -13.43
C HIS A 694 40.00 1.66 -14.84
N ALA A 695 40.78 2.51 -15.50
CA ALA A 695 41.26 2.45 -16.86
C ALA A 695 42.20 1.28 -17.14
N SER A 696 42.22 0.78 -18.40
CA SER A 696 43.34 0.84 -19.33
C SER A 696 43.17 -0.04 -20.58
N SER A 697 43.24 0.63 -21.70
CA SER A 697 43.93 0.40 -22.99
C SER A 697 44.11 -1.04 -23.55
N HIS A 698 43.70 -1.15 -24.77
CA HIS A 698 44.29 -1.61 -26.06
C HIS A 698 43.33 -2.47 -26.89
N GLY A 699 43.03 -1.95 -28.08
CA GLY A 699 42.36 -2.68 -29.16
C GLY A 699 43.42 -3.45 -30.02
N PRO A 700 43.17 -3.83 -31.29
CA PRO A 700 41.89 -4.01 -32.01
C PRO A 700 41.83 -5.37 -32.75
N GLY A 701 40.70 -5.71 -33.35
CA GLY A 701 40.67 -6.76 -34.39
C GLY A 701 39.31 -7.35 -34.75
N HIS A 702 38.81 -6.89 -35.86
CA HIS A 702 38.04 -7.58 -36.91
C HIS A 702 37.02 -8.71 -36.57
N GLY A 703 35.75 -8.51 -36.95
CA GLY A 703 35.19 -9.34 -37.99
C GLY A 703 33.72 -9.73 -37.80
N GLN A 704 32.87 -9.09 -38.59
CA GLN A 704 31.67 -9.62 -39.28
C GLN A 704 30.46 -10.15 -38.48
N SER A 705 29.42 -9.34 -38.53
CA SER A 705 28.06 -9.64 -39.00
C SER A 705 27.42 -11.00 -38.64
N HIS A 706 26.39 -10.97 -37.83
CA HIS A 706 25.12 -11.59 -38.18
C HIS A 706 23.98 -10.93 -37.41
N GLY A 707 23.11 -10.38 -38.10
CA GLY A 707 21.71 -10.20 -38.27
C GLY A 707 20.83 -10.24 -37.01
N SER A 708 20.37 -9.07 -36.73
CA SER A 708 19.13 -8.72 -36.07
C SER A 708 17.97 -9.67 -36.40
N ILE A 709 17.43 -10.38 -35.37
CA ILE A 709 16.01 -10.71 -35.28
C ILE A 709 15.60 -10.58 -33.80
N ARG A 710 15.21 -9.40 -33.44
CA ARG A 710 14.58 -9.15 -32.14
C ARG A 710 13.60 -7.98 -32.27
N ALA A 711 12.44 -8.27 -32.86
CA ALA A 711 11.27 -7.39 -32.79
C ALA A 711 10.04 -8.13 -33.36
N GLY A 712 9.23 -8.70 -32.51
CA GLY A 712 7.95 -9.30 -32.93
C GLY A 712 7.03 -9.73 -31.79
N ALA A 713 7.57 -10.16 -30.65
CA ALA A 713 6.74 -10.64 -29.52
C ALA A 713 6.26 -9.55 -28.55
N SER A 714 6.63 -8.28 -28.84
CA SER A 714 6.40 -7.13 -27.96
C SER A 714 5.08 -6.39 -28.21
N SER A 715 4.36 -6.61 -29.33
CA SER A 715 3.31 -5.64 -29.69
C SER A 715 1.95 -5.88 -29.05
N ALA A 716 1.55 -7.09 -28.73
CA ALA A 716 0.26 -7.36 -28.06
C ALA A 716 0.36 -7.22 -26.53
N ALA A 717 1.42 -7.73 -25.93
CA ALA A 717 1.71 -7.53 -24.51
C ALA A 717 2.12 -6.07 -24.22
N SER A 718 2.86 -5.42 -25.13
CA SER A 718 3.14 -3.98 -25.05
C SER A 718 1.92 -3.12 -25.29
N LYS A 719 0.95 -3.56 -26.07
CA LYS A 719 -0.31 -2.82 -26.28
C LYS A 719 -1.23 -2.97 -25.06
N ALA A 720 -1.33 -4.15 -24.47
CA ALA A 720 -2.03 -4.35 -23.19
C ALA A 720 -1.31 -3.64 -22.02
N LEU A 721 0.03 -3.66 -21.99
CA LEU A 721 0.82 -2.87 -21.03
C LEU A 721 0.80 -1.37 -21.36
N GLY A 722 0.68 -0.98 -22.62
CA GLY A 722 0.50 0.39 -23.09
C GLY A 722 -0.85 0.95 -22.68
N ASP A 723 -1.90 0.17 -22.78
CA ASP A 723 -3.25 0.54 -22.34
C ASP A 723 -3.34 0.59 -20.82
N VAL A 724 -2.67 -0.31 -20.08
CA VAL A 724 -2.51 -0.23 -18.63
C VAL A 724 -1.63 0.96 -18.22
N LYS A 725 -0.52 1.23 -18.93
CA LYS A 725 0.27 2.46 -18.71
C LYS A 725 -0.49 3.73 -19.05
N ASN A 726 -1.37 3.73 -20.04
CA ASN A 726 -2.22 4.88 -20.36
C ASN A 726 -3.33 5.09 -19.33
N VAL A 727 -3.92 4.02 -18.81
CA VAL A 727 -4.88 4.10 -17.70
C VAL A 727 -4.20 4.58 -16.41
N PHE A 728 -2.97 4.15 -16.13
CA PHE A 728 -2.20 4.59 -14.95
C PHE A 728 -1.24 5.77 -15.22
N GLY A 729 -0.87 6.06 -16.46
CA GLY A 729 -0.01 7.18 -16.86
C GLY A 729 -0.67 8.56 -16.75
N SER A 730 -2.00 8.63 -16.72
CA SER A 730 -2.73 9.86 -16.42
C SER A 730 -2.66 10.28 -14.93
N LEU A 731 -1.91 9.55 -14.09
CA LEU A 731 -1.63 9.89 -12.68
C LEU A 731 -0.40 10.80 -12.50
N ASN A 732 0.33 11.15 -13.56
CA ASN A 732 1.41 12.14 -13.49
C ASN A 732 0.91 13.60 -13.50
N VAL A 733 -0.25 13.89 -12.91
CA VAL A 733 -0.75 15.25 -12.65
C VAL A 733 -0.40 15.73 -11.24
N PHE A 734 0.75 15.31 -10.72
CA PHE A 734 1.41 15.96 -9.58
C PHE A 734 2.79 16.47 -10.03
N GLY A 735 2.79 17.44 -10.94
CA GLY A 735 3.98 18.15 -11.36
C GLY A 735 3.58 19.56 -11.77
N ASN A 736 3.86 20.52 -10.89
CA ASN A 736 4.06 21.95 -11.15
C ASN A 736 3.04 22.66 -12.06
N ASN A 737 1.99 23.24 -11.47
CA ASN A 737 1.41 24.45 -11.99
C ASN A 737 1.98 25.67 -11.25
N ALA A 738 3.13 26.16 -11.76
CA ALA A 738 3.50 27.55 -11.60
C ALA A 738 2.80 28.35 -12.70
N PRO A 739 2.16 29.49 -12.40
CA PRO A 739 1.52 30.31 -13.44
C PRO A 739 2.60 31.02 -14.26
N ALA A 740 2.53 30.88 -15.57
CA ALA A 740 3.34 31.62 -16.51
C ALA A 740 2.90 33.10 -16.55
N PRO A 741 3.85 34.06 -16.73
CA PRO A 741 3.54 35.48 -16.74
C PRO A 741 2.80 35.85 -18.03
N SER A 742 1.69 36.60 -17.86
CA SER A 742 0.92 37.19 -18.92
C SER A 742 1.71 38.24 -19.71
N ASN A 743 1.95 38.01 -20.99
CA ASN A 743 2.39 39.01 -21.94
C ASN A 743 1.17 39.73 -22.52
N GLN A 744 0.97 40.96 -22.07
CA GLN A 744 0.12 41.93 -22.75
C GLN A 744 0.73 42.32 -24.09
N LYS A 745 0.00 42.17 -25.17
CA LYS A 745 0.14 42.98 -26.38
C LYS A 745 -1.20 43.59 -26.76
N SER A 746 -1.19 44.86 -26.66
CA SER A 746 -2.18 45.85 -27.16
C SER A 746 -2.30 45.81 -28.68
N ASN A 747 -3.52 45.93 -29.19
CA ASN A 747 -3.96 46.70 -30.36
C ASN A 747 -5.45 46.38 -30.52
N GLY A 748 -6.36 47.27 -30.52
CA GLY A 748 -6.48 48.53 -31.25
C GLY A 748 -7.59 48.38 -32.28
N GLY A 749 -8.71 49.04 -32.11
CA GLY A 749 -9.55 49.45 -33.21
C GLY A 749 -10.93 48.83 -33.40
N GLY A 750 -11.98 49.57 -33.14
CA GLY A 750 -12.99 49.84 -34.15
C GLY A 750 -14.41 49.30 -33.88
N GLN A 751 -15.23 50.13 -33.26
CA GLN A 751 -16.54 50.63 -33.71
C GLN A 751 -17.69 49.66 -34.12
N ASN A 752 -18.81 49.94 -33.47
CA ASN A 752 -20.19 50.10 -33.98
C ASN A 752 -21.12 48.88 -34.05
N GLY A 753 -22.22 49.02 -33.36
CA GLY A 753 -23.52 48.81 -33.97
C GLY A 753 -24.58 48.08 -33.16
N ARG A 754 -25.30 48.79 -32.36
CA ARG A 754 -26.77 48.83 -32.12
C ARG A 754 -27.64 47.59 -32.39
N ARG A 755 -28.53 47.38 -31.42
CA ARG A 755 -29.96 46.97 -31.41
C ARG A 755 -30.25 45.48 -31.67
N ASN A 756 -30.97 44.80 -30.86
CA ASN A 756 -32.21 44.98 -30.08
C ASN A 756 -32.13 44.13 -28.81
#